data_5da97f34f7ff322bf25fa8593351e20f
#
_entry.id   5da97f34f7ff322bf25fa8593351e20f
#
_cell.length_a   1.000
_cell.length_b   1.000
_cell.length_c   1.000
_cell.angle_alpha   90.00
_cell.angle_beta   90.00
_cell.angle_gamma   90.00
#
_symmetry.space_group_name_H-M   'P 1'
#
loop_
_entity.id
_entity.type
_entity.pdbx_description
1 polymer ?
#
loop_
_entity_poly.entity_id
_entity_poly.type
_entity_poly.pdbx_seq_one_letter_code
_entity_poly.pdbx_strand_id
1 'polypeptide(L)'
;KNGKIGGNVFILNPHGIAIGKSGVVNVGSLMLSTPNKEFMDQVIGQDGSISELATKSVLAGDLPINPAGVISVKGKIKALDSVAVRAGGVVNAGEILANLKPTQASDIVNTGGLDIDAPLAFKDGKIGVFAENDVVNAGTIKADAGGSGKAGGIVVKAGGNISLRKGSLISAKGAAEHKDGGSVVVFADNKADLEKGAEIAADAYDGSAKGGFVELSALKEVNLNGGTMTAGGRDGMIFIDPEILNITSDSAYKGQDNIYAIANIVNVKQGVSLVKENGDITLIARDTDAGWVKKSGAFLNIEDNATLKGDNIYLYALAGDAEVLDGIVTGEVTEDNGSSALTAIGETLKAKGLEFFEALTDSGLFVGYSKSEAEAGINIGKNVTIAAKEDVKINSKVVSNSEVDTLGTGIDVTVAENSAASGVFIDSGVNISGKNVAITSEIDSTTSAEATTSAYGSGRGVPVDIAVAVGLTDTDNKIDIKNGASITATDKLEIAADTRKSHNVAAEGLAYQDGWAAAGVAYSESESSSSVTVGGTIKGGTVNITSDIEAVKNASSAKTVVGNGIFDRLNVWAGNKMLDGLSKWITAIPAQTHSQSNVKLAMSGAVSYSKHNNSSNVKIANNYGEGQTAADTPKTTVTGDKVTIGSHVMDVITNGASASVSPKTNDKDHSQDQNKENSFAGAVGYGVYDNTSRAEIGAGVAVNASQSLELTSETEEPVLWPDASILNVFDGLAGNVLEKGEALLTNIEKYLEDNPMSFYTSLVKSSANTSSGDANPGEEKNGIVGIAGSVNLMEFNNKSDAVIADGAEINQLYNPNNAGYTRLDKAPAVKVSADSYVETFNMSGEYGGAAKFGLGGSYLQTWYDSKVNAIIGDNVKLYAGDLDVNASATHRNLSIAGTAGYKKSSIICQT
;
A
#
# COMPACT_ATOMS: atom_id res chain seq x y z
N LYS A 1 10.13 -59.03 18.46
CA LYS A 1 10.09 -60.09 19.51
C LYS A 1 8.71 -60.78 19.48
N ASN A 2 8.61 -62.04 19.32
CA ASN A 2 7.37 -62.83 19.28
C ASN A 2 6.34 -62.39 18.19
N GLY A 3 6.78 -61.99 17.01
CA GLY A 3 5.89 -61.60 15.92
C GLY A 3 5.16 -60.25 16.08
N LYS A 4 5.47 -59.50 17.16
CA LYS A 4 4.89 -58.16 17.37
C LYS A 4 5.80 -57.08 16.85
N ILE A 5 5.22 -56.08 16.17
CA ILE A 5 5.87 -54.86 15.77
C ILE A 5 5.83 -53.92 16.98
N GLY A 6 6.95 -53.28 17.32
CA GLY A 6 7.02 -52.32 18.41
C GLY A 6 8.43 -51.76 18.61
N GLY A 7 8.53 -50.80 19.54
CA GLY A 7 9.79 -50.06 19.87
C GLY A 7 10.06 -48.85 18.99
N ASN A 8 10.74 -47.88 19.60
CA ASN A 8 11.22 -46.69 18.92
C ASN A 8 12.65 -46.96 18.43
N VAL A 9 12.89 -46.84 17.16
CA VAL A 9 14.18 -47.16 16.49
C VAL A 9 14.80 -45.86 15.93
N PHE A 10 16.05 -45.65 16.27
CA PHE A 10 16.82 -44.50 15.79
C PHE A 10 18.01 -45.03 14.97
N ILE A 11 18.13 -44.62 13.71
CA ILE A 11 19.24 -44.96 12.84
C ILE A 11 19.94 -43.64 12.42
N LEU A 12 21.16 -43.46 12.89
CA LEU A 12 21.96 -42.29 12.66
C LEU A 12 23.22 -42.66 11.86
N ASN A 13 23.45 -41.98 10.74
CA ASN A 13 24.69 -42.18 9.95
C ASN A 13 25.04 -40.89 9.19
N PRO A 14 26.18 -40.25 9.50
CA PRO A 14 26.62 -39.02 8.85
C PRO A 14 26.75 -39.12 7.32
N HIS A 15 27.08 -40.32 6.80
CA HIS A 15 27.36 -40.51 5.38
C HIS A 15 26.09 -40.83 4.55
N GLY A 16 24.94 -41.06 5.22
CA GLY A 16 23.69 -41.41 4.54
C GLY A 16 23.13 -42.78 4.91
N ILE A 17 21.87 -42.95 4.57
CA ILE A 17 21.12 -44.21 4.85
C ILE A 17 20.39 -44.64 3.59
N ALA A 18 20.51 -45.90 3.21
CA ALA A 18 19.82 -46.45 2.05
C ALA A 18 18.95 -47.66 2.45
N ILE A 19 17.66 -47.59 2.18
CA ILE A 19 16.73 -48.71 2.27
C ILE A 19 16.48 -49.23 0.86
N GLY A 20 17.09 -50.37 0.54
CA GLY A 20 17.03 -50.98 -0.80
C GLY A 20 15.61 -51.45 -1.17
N LYS A 21 15.35 -51.72 -2.44
CA LYS A 21 14.03 -52.05 -3.00
C LYS A 21 13.34 -53.22 -2.32
N SER A 22 14.07 -54.22 -1.84
CA SER A 22 13.55 -55.38 -1.08
C SER A 22 13.58 -55.15 0.43
N GLY A 23 14.13 -54.00 0.90
CA GLY A 23 14.23 -53.70 2.32
C GLY A 23 12.84 -53.39 2.94
N VAL A 24 12.59 -53.94 4.09
CA VAL A 24 11.39 -53.67 4.88
C VAL A 24 11.78 -53.39 6.33
N VAL A 25 11.37 -52.22 6.83
CA VAL A 25 11.54 -51.82 8.23
C VAL A 25 10.16 -51.81 8.90
N ASN A 26 9.97 -52.64 9.89
CA ASN A 26 8.71 -52.72 10.69
C ASN A 26 9.04 -52.35 12.14
N VAL A 27 8.46 -51.26 12.64
CA VAL A 27 8.79 -50.68 13.96
C VAL A 27 7.55 -50.07 14.64
N GLY A 28 7.69 -49.68 15.90
CA GLY A 28 6.68 -48.85 16.58
C GLY A 28 6.76 -47.43 16.05
N SER A 29 7.93 -46.79 16.18
CA SER A 29 8.29 -45.51 15.53
C SER A 29 9.72 -45.58 15.00
N LEU A 30 10.02 -44.79 13.97
CA LEU A 30 11.33 -44.76 13.34
C LEU A 30 11.86 -43.32 13.20
N MET A 31 13.10 -43.14 13.55
CA MET A 31 13.88 -41.96 13.15
C MET A 31 15.08 -42.37 12.29
N LEU A 32 15.22 -41.75 11.15
CA LEU A 32 16.39 -41.81 10.26
C LEU A 32 17.04 -40.42 10.20
N SER A 33 18.34 -40.32 10.49
CA SER A 33 19.01 -39.04 10.37
C SER A 33 20.45 -39.16 9.91
N THR A 34 20.93 -38.08 9.28
CA THR A 34 22.35 -37.90 8.88
C THR A 34 22.98 -36.76 9.67
N PRO A 35 23.21 -36.89 10.98
CA PRO A 35 23.85 -35.83 11.77
C PRO A 35 25.31 -35.65 11.29
N ASN A 36 25.88 -34.47 11.59
CA ASN A 36 27.27 -34.25 11.28
C ASN A 36 28.20 -35.16 12.14
N LYS A 37 29.45 -35.28 11.70
CA LYS A 37 30.42 -36.18 12.36
C LYS A 37 30.75 -35.72 13.76
N GLU A 38 30.90 -34.45 13.96
CA GLU A 38 31.20 -33.81 15.26
C GLU A 38 30.15 -34.14 16.31
N PHE A 39 28.89 -34.12 15.97
CA PHE A 39 27.80 -34.53 16.83
C PHE A 39 27.84 -36.04 17.13
N MET A 40 28.08 -36.88 16.12
CA MET A 40 28.18 -38.32 16.32
C MET A 40 29.32 -38.71 17.25
N ASP A 41 30.44 -38.01 17.16
CA ASP A 41 31.60 -38.20 18.09
C ASP A 41 31.23 -37.77 19.54
N GLN A 42 30.19 -36.92 19.71
CA GLN A 42 29.66 -36.54 21.06
C GLN A 42 28.62 -37.57 21.55
N VAL A 43 27.85 -38.21 20.66
CA VAL A 43 26.86 -39.23 21.04
C VAL A 43 27.56 -40.47 21.60
N ILE A 44 28.63 -40.89 20.96
CA ILE A 44 29.41 -42.05 21.33
C ILE A 44 30.83 -41.61 21.67
N GLY A 45 31.16 -41.60 22.96
CA GLY A 45 32.50 -41.24 23.41
C GLY A 45 33.55 -42.23 22.90
N GLN A 46 34.85 -41.85 22.95
CA GLN A 46 35.96 -42.70 22.51
C GLN A 46 36.06 -43.99 23.35
N ASP A 47 35.54 -44.01 24.54
CA ASP A 47 35.41 -45.16 25.46
C ASP A 47 34.17 -46.02 25.18
N GLY A 48 33.33 -45.66 24.20
CA GLY A 48 32.06 -46.34 23.90
C GLY A 48 30.90 -45.90 24.78
N SER A 49 31.09 -44.91 25.65
CA SER A 49 30.00 -44.36 26.48
C SER A 49 29.03 -43.56 25.62
N ILE A 50 27.74 -43.56 26.03
CA ILE A 50 26.70 -42.79 25.35
C ILE A 50 26.45 -41.49 26.16
N SER A 51 26.55 -40.35 25.53
CA SER A 51 26.29 -39.08 26.14
C SER A 51 24.78 -38.89 26.38
N GLU A 52 24.38 -38.64 27.62
CA GLU A 52 22.99 -38.35 27.97
C GLU A 52 22.46 -37.10 27.28
N LEU A 53 23.28 -36.02 27.23
CA LEU A 53 22.87 -34.76 26.60
C LEU A 53 22.65 -34.94 25.09
N ALA A 54 23.58 -35.60 24.38
CA ALA A 54 23.43 -35.86 22.95
C ALA A 54 22.27 -36.82 22.69
N THR A 55 21.99 -37.77 23.57
CA THR A 55 20.83 -38.65 23.47
C THR A 55 19.52 -37.87 23.59
N LYS A 56 19.43 -36.90 24.51
CA LYS A 56 18.26 -36.01 24.59
C LYS A 56 18.02 -35.23 23.31
N SER A 57 19.07 -34.71 22.69
CA SER A 57 18.97 -34.04 21.35
C SER A 57 18.51 -35.01 20.26
N VAL A 58 19.00 -36.24 20.26
CA VAL A 58 18.51 -37.28 19.34
C VAL A 58 17.03 -37.57 19.53
N LEU A 59 16.57 -37.71 20.77
CA LEU A 59 15.17 -37.98 21.09
C LEU A 59 14.27 -36.78 20.73
N ALA A 60 14.73 -35.57 20.99
CA ALA A 60 14.04 -34.35 20.59
C ALA A 60 14.03 -34.08 19.09
N GLY A 61 14.93 -34.76 18.35
CA GLY A 61 15.13 -34.51 16.92
C GLY A 61 15.88 -33.23 16.60
N ASP A 62 16.50 -32.64 17.57
CA ASP A 62 17.34 -31.43 17.42
C ASP A 62 18.80 -31.84 17.19
N LEU A 63 19.11 -32.08 15.92
CA LEU A 63 20.39 -32.62 15.47
C LEU A 63 21.01 -31.71 14.38
N PRO A 64 22.29 -31.38 14.53
CA PRO A 64 23.02 -30.70 13.45
C PRO A 64 23.22 -31.68 12.30
N ILE A 65 22.62 -31.40 11.15
CA ILE A 65 22.60 -32.26 9.99
C ILE A 65 23.87 -32.08 9.15
N ASN A 66 24.37 -33.17 8.58
CA ASN A 66 25.38 -33.14 7.52
C ASN A 66 24.73 -32.83 6.17
N PRO A 67 25.00 -31.66 5.56
CA PRO A 67 24.37 -31.28 4.28
C PRO A 67 24.65 -32.22 3.15
N ALA A 68 25.76 -32.96 3.19
CA ALA A 68 26.13 -33.96 2.21
C ALA A 68 25.49 -35.35 2.45
N GLY A 69 24.86 -35.57 3.61
CA GLY A 69 24.22 -36.84 3.94
C GLY A 69 22.88 -37.02 3.23
N VAL A 70 22.68 -38.16 2.57
CA VAL A 70 21.46 -38.45 1.83
C VAL A 70 20.75 -39.67 2.40
N ILE A 71 19.44 -39.56 2.59
CA ILE A 71 18.55 -40.70 2.93
C ILE A 71 17.80 -41.10 1.67
N SER A 72 17.98 -42.34 1.24
CA SER A 72 17.31 -42.93 0.08
C SER A 72 16.40 -44.09 0.49
N VAL A 73 15.11 -43.97 0.27
CA VAL A 73 14.11 -44.98 0.52
C VAL A 73 13.59 -45.52 -0.81
N LYS A 74 13.97 -46.80 -1.15
CA LYS A 74 13.40 -47.54 -2.29
C LYS A 74 12.55 -48.75 -1.85
N GLY A 75 12.68 -49.12 -0.59
CA GLY A 75 11.91 -50.20 0.04
C GLY A 75 10.71 -49.67 0.82
N LYS A 76 10.37 -50.36 1.90
CA LYS A 76 9.16 -50.07 2.71
C LYS A 76 9.54 -49.77 4.16
N ILE A 77 9.05 -48.63 4.67
CA ILE A 77 9.04 -48.31 6.09
C ILE A 77 7.61 -48.40 6.56
N LYS A 78 7.36 -49.20 7.62
CA LYS A 78 6.06 -49.40 8.25
C LYS A 78 6.19 -49.13 9.74
N ALA A 79 5.57 -48.05 10.22
CA ALA A 79 5.53 -47.69 11.62
C ALA A 79 4.09 -47.76 12.15
N LEU A 80 3.94 -48.28 13.36
CA LEU A 80 2.62 -48.29 14.04
C LEU A 80 2.20 -46.87 14.42
N ASP A 81 3.15 -46.04 14.82
CA ASP A 81 2.93 -44.67 15.20
C ASP A 81 3.54 -43.69 14.19
N SER A 82 4.82 -43.31 14.29
CA SER A 82 5.34 -42.18 13.61
C SER A 82 6.69 -42.47 12.90
N VAL A 83 7.01 -41.66 11.88
CA VAL A 83 8.29 -41.70 11.18
C VAL A 83 8.86 -40.28 11.10
N ALA A 84 10.14 -40.12 11.45
CA ALA A 84 10.92 -38.90 11.22
C ALA A 84 12.13 -39.19 10.33
N VAL A 85 12.31 -38.39 9.31
CA VAL A 85 13.45 -38.43 8.39
C VAL A 85 14.12 -37.07 8.35
N ARG A 86 15.43 -36.99 8.70
CA ARG A 86 16.20 -35.74 8.73
C ARG A 86 17.56 -35.93 8.08
N ALA A 87 17.83 -35.22 6.99
CA ALA A 87 19.05 -35.39 6.22
C ALA A 87 19.47 -34.12 5.49
N GLY A 88 20.66 -34.10 4.91
CA GLY A 88 21.08 -33.12 3.91
C GLY A 88 20.17 -33.18 2.67
N GLY A 89 19.86 -34.35 2.19
CA GLY A 89 18.91 -34.58 1.10
C GLY A 89 18.04 -35.82 1.33
N VAL A 90 16.80 -35.83 0.83
CA VAL A 90 15.91 -37.00 0.94
C VAL A 90 15.36 -37.39 -0.43
N VAL A 91 15.48 -38.68 -0.77
CA VAL A 91 14.92 -39.27 -1.97
C VAL A 91 14.03 -40.47 -1.58
N ASN A 92 12.73 -40.34 -1.78
CA ASN A 92 11.77 -41.44 -1.59
C ASN A 92 11.26 -41.94 -2.95
N ALA A 93 11.52 -43.20 -3.24
CA ALA A 93 10.97 -43.94 -4.37
C ALA A 93 10.33 -45.27 -3.91
N GLY A 94 10.09 -45.38 -2.62
CA GLY A 94 9.45 -46.53 -1.95
C GLY A 94 8.21 -46.10 -1.19
N GLU A 95 7.99 -46.71 -0.04
CA GLU A 95 6.83 -46.42 0.82
C GLU A 95 7.28 -46.06 2.23
N ILE A 96 6.81 -44.90 2.72
CA ILE A 96 6.91 -44.46 4.11
C ILE A 96 5.50 -44.43 4.69
N LEU A 97 5.19 -45.35 5.55
CA LEU A 97 3.84 -45.59 6.12
C LEU A 97 3.89 -45.46 7.63
N ALA A 98 3.03 -44.64 8.19
CA ALA A 98 2.82 -44.48 9.65
C ALA A 98 1.34 -44.58 10.02
N ASN A 99 1.04 -44.48 11.32
CA ASN A 99 -0.31 -44.56 11.85
C ASN A 99 -1.04 -45.85 11.47
N LEU A 100 -0.32 -46.96 11.42
CA LEU A 100 -0.83 -48.26 10.98
C LEU A 100 -1.61 -48.97 12.10
N LYS A 101 -2.69 -49.70 11.77
CA LYS A 101 -3.37 -50.59 12.72
C LYS A 101 -2.41 -51.70 13.14
N PRO A 102 -2.28 -51.99 14.44
CA PRO A 102 -1.56 -53.18 14.89
C PRO A 102 -2.30 -54.44 14.39
N THR A 103 -1.59 -55.32 13.73
CA THR A 103 -2.14 -56.58 13.24
C THR A 103 -2.42 -57.59 14.37
N GLN A 104 -1.95 -57.28 15.59
CA GLN A 104 -2.27 -58.00 16.83
C GLN A 104 -2.28 -57.02 17.98
N ALA A 105 -3.40 -56.94 18.67
CA ALA A 105 -3.55 -56.17 19.90
C ALA A 105 -2.76 -56.81 21.02
N SER A 106 -1.61 -56.32 21.37
CA SER A 106 -1.00 -56.42 22.68
C SER A 106 0.22 -55.55 22.85
N ASP A 107 0.12 -54.80 23.86
CA ASP A 107 1.12 -54.06 24.62
C ASP A 107 2.52 -53.95 24.02
N ILE A 108 2.86 -52.72 23.56
CA ILE A 108 4.24 -52.33 23.33
C ILE A 108 4.90 -52.30 24.72
N VAL A 109 5.53 -53.39 25.12
CA VAL A 109 6.31 -53.42 26.34
C VAL A 109 7.68 -52.84 26.03
N ASN A 110 7.98 -51.67 26.55
CA ASN A 110 9.32 -51.10 26.57
C ASN A 110 10.18 -51.96 27.53
N THR A 111 10.96 -52.91 27.00
CA THR A 111 11.90 -53.73 27.79
C THR A 111 13.28 -53.18 27.70
N GLY A 112 13.60 -52.24 28.56
CA GLY A 112 14.96 -51.76 28.79
C GLY A 112 15.37 -50.66 27.81
N GLY A 113 14.81 -49.49 27.96
CA GLY A 113 15.26 -48.26 27.38
C GLY A 113 15.87 -47.35 28.45
N LEU A 114 16.78 -46.50 28.07
CA LEU A 114 17.16 -45.33 28.86
C LEU A 114 15.88 -44.57 29.24
N ASP A 115 15.63 -44.44 30.53
CA ASP A 115 14.52 -43.63 31.06
C ASP A 115 14.96 -42.18 31.04
N ILE A 116 14.87 -41.56 29.87
CA ILE A 116 15.25 -40.16 29.68
C ILE A 116 13.94 -39.39 29.53
N ASP A 117 13.69 -38.48 30.45
CA ASP A 117 12.57 -37.54 30.37
C ASP A 117 12.88 -36.48 29.32
N ALA A 118 12.56 -36.72 28.06
CA ALA A 118 12.71 -35.83 26.95
C ALA A 118 11.54 -35.96 25.97
N PRO A 119 11.04 -34.84 25.38
CA PRO A 119 9.99 -34.93 24.37
C PRO A 119 10.51 -35.71 23.15
N LEU A 120 9.70 -36.63 22.63
CA LEU A 120 10.00 -37.31 21.36
C LEU A 120 9.68 -36.38 20.18
N ALA A 121 10.60 -36.31 19.22
CA ALA A 121 10.43 -35.53 18.00
C ALA A 121 9.26 -35.99 17.10
N PHE A 122 8.74 -37.13 17.35
CA PHE A 122 7.68 -37.75 16.55
C PHE A 122 6.77 -38.60 17.43
N LYS A 123 5.49 -38.35 17.36
CA LYS A 123 4.41 -39.01 18.05
C LYS A 123 3.09 -38.65 17.39
N ASP A 124 2.01 -39.30 17.85
CA ASP A 124 0.64 -38.96 17.43
C ASP A 124 0.34 -39.27 15.95
N GLY A 125 0.93 -40.32 15.38
CA GLY A 125 0.66 -40.76 14.03
C GLY A 125 1.25 -39.86 12.95
N LYS A 126 2.34 -39.15 13.21
CA LYS A 126 2.93 -38.13 12.31
C LYS A 126 4.08 -38.69 11.48
N ILE A 127 4.21 -38.17 10.27
CA ILE A 127 5.42 -38.29 9.42
C ILE A 127 6.06 -36.93 9.23
N GLY A 128 7.35 -36.81 9.58
CA GLY A 128 8.16 -35.65 9.31
C GLY A 128 9.32 -36.03 8.37
N VAL A 129 9.45 -35.28 7.26
CA VAL A 129 10.57 -35.40 6.32
C VAL A 129 11.22 -34.03 6.19
N PHE A 130 12.45 -33.90 6.67
CA PHE A 130 13.19 -32.65 6.70
C PHE A 130 14.53 -32.81 5.99
N ALA A 131 14.81 -31.95 5.01
CA ALA A 131 16.09 -31.89 4.32
C ALA A 131 16.66 -30.48 4.38
N GLU A 132 17.99 -30.37 4.57
CA GLU A 132 18.70 -29.07 4.46
C GLU A 132 18.76 -28.58 3.02
N ASN A 133 18.78 -29.51 2.04
CA ASN A 133 18.75 -29.22 0.63
C ASN A 133 17.40 -29.65 0.02
N ASP A 134 17.42 -30.65 -0.87
CA ASP A 134 16.26 -31.06 -1.66
C ASP A 134 15.53 -32.28 -1.11
N VAL A 135 14.23 -32.33 -1.33
CA VAL A 135 13.38 -33.54 -1.19
C VAL A 135 12.84 -33.94 -2.55
N VAL A 136 13.09 -35.20 -2.95
CA VAL A 136 12.48 -35.79 -4.14
C VAL A 136 11.58 -36.93 -3.71
N ASN A 137 10.26 -36.81 -3.91
CA ASN A 137 9.32 -37.88 -3.68
C ASN A 137 8.79 -38.46 -5.00
N ALA A 138 9.14 -39.70 -5.29
CA ALA A 138 8.60 -40.49 -6.39
C ALA A 138 7.86 -41.77 -5.90
N GLY A 139 7.62 -41.83 -4.59
CA GLY A 139 6.98 -42.96 -3.91
C GLY A 139 5.76 -42.52 -3.07
N THR A 140 5.45 -43.29 -2.05
CA THR A 140 4.32 -43.05 -1.16
C THR A 140 4.78 -42.62 0.21
N ILE A 141 4.14 -41.56 0.75
CA ILE A 141 4.22 -41.11 2.16
C ILE A 141 2.80 -41.05 2.69
N LYS A 142 2.48 -41.89 3.72
CA LYS A 142 1.09 -42.13 4.11
C LYS A 142 0.89 -42.24 5.61
N ALA A 143 -0.01 -41.40 6.15
CA ALA A 143 -0.46 -41.37 7.54
C ALA A 143 -2.00 -41.35 7.63
N ASP A 144 -2.66 -42.17 6.83
CA ASP A 144 -4.12 -42.29 6.86
C ASP A 144 -4.65 -42.79 8.22
N ALA A 145 -5.93 -42.62 8.48
CA ALA A 145 -6.58 -43.07 9.69
C ALA A 145 -6.34 -44.57 9.89
N GLY A 146 -5.76 -44.96 11.01
CA GLY A 146 -5.35 -46.34 11.29
C GLY A 146 -5.14 -46.62 12.77
N GLY A 147 -3.89 -46.70 13.21
CA GLY A 147 -3.53 -47.18 14.54
C GLY A 147 -3.92 -46.27 15.68
N SER A 148 -3.78 -44.93 15.55
CA SER A 148 -4.26 -43.95 16.55
C SER A 148 -5.75 -43.65 16.43
N GLY A 149 -6.40 -44.16 15.39
CA GLY A 149 -7.80 -43.94 15.11
C GLY A 149 -8.07 -42.79 14.16
N LYS A 150 -7.51 -41.60 14.37
CA LYS A 150 -7.66 -40.42 13.51
C LYS A 150 -6.63 -40.45 12.37
N ALA A 151 -6.93 -39.76 11.29
CA ALA A 151 -5.90 -39.46 10.28
C ALA A 151 -4.74 -38.66 10.88
N GLY A 152 -3.51 -38.99 10.48
CA GLY A 152 -2.30 -38.40 11.03
C GLY A 152 -1.95 -37.05 10.38
N GLY A 153 -0.73 -36.56 10.69
CA GLY A 153 -0.14 -35.37 10.08
C GLY A 153 1.13 -35.70 9.31
N ILE A 154 1.31 -35.08 8.16
CA ILE A 154 2.53 -35.24 7.36
C ILE A 154 3.11 -33.83 7.16
N VAL A 155 4.41 -33.69 7.46
CA VAL A 155 5.18 -32.47 7.19
C VAL A 155 6.39 -32.84 6.33
N VAL A 156 6.52 -32.21 5.17
CA VAL A 156 7.69 -32.34 4.28
C VAL A 156 8.29 -30.95 4.12
N LYS A 157 9.50 -30.76 4.60
CA LYS A 157 10.21 -29.48 4.52
C LYS A 157 11.60 -29.64 3.90
N ALA A 158 11.96 -28.70 2.99
CA ALA A 158 13.26 -28.64 2.37
C ALA A 158 13.83 -27.23 2.42
N GLY A 159 15.10 -27.06 2.77
CA GLY A 159 15.84 -25.81 2.64
C GLY A 159 16.20 -25.48 1.17
N GLY A 160 16.04 -26.43 0.26
CA GLY A 160 16.13 -26.26 -1.20
C GLY A 160 14.80 -26.46 -1.88
N ASN A 161 14.74 -27.41 -2.81
CA ASN A 161 13.58 -27.71 -3.63
C ASN A 161 12.82 -28.96 -3.13
N ILE A 162 11.50 -28.98 -3.39
CA ILE A 162 10.68 -30.20 -3.27
C ILE A 162 10.16 -30.58 -4.65
N SER A 163 10.44 -31.82 -5.08
CA SER A 163 9.92 -32.37 -6.32
C SER A 163 9.01 -33.56 -6.03
N LEU A 164 7.72 -33.38 -6.25
CA LEU A 164 6.73 -34.46 -6.18
C LEU A 164 6.55 -35.02 -7.57
N ARG A 165 7.24 -36.17 -7.83
CA ARG A 165 7.34 -36.75 -9.15
C ARG A 165 6.08 -37.52 -9.56
N LYS A 166 5.92 -37.74 -10.84
CA LYS A 166 4.83 -38.56 -11.41
C LYS A 166 4.60 -39.86 -10.63
N GLY A 167 3.37 -40.07 -10.17
CA GLY A 167 2.97 -41.28 -9.43
C GLY A 167 3.30 -41.26 -7.93
N SER A 168 3.85 -40.15 -7.42
CA SER A 168 4.04 -39.99 -5.99
C SER A 168 2.69 -39.74 -5.29
N LEU A 169 2.58 -40.15 -4.03
CA LEU A 169 1.42 -39.94 -3.18
C LEU A 169 1.85 -39.47 -1.80
N ILE A 170 1.26 -38.37 -1.33
CA ILE A 170 1.30 -37.97 0.08
C ILE A 170 -0.15 -37.98 0.58
N SER A 171 -0.47 -38.83 1.61
CA SER A 171 -1.85 -39.10 2.01
C SER A 171 -2.04 -39.10 3.52
N ALA A 172 -3.05 -38.35 3.98
CA ALA A 172 -3.54 -38.34 5.35
C ALA A 172 -5.08 -38.40 5.38
N LYS A 173 -5.66 -39.44 4.76
CA LYS A 173 -7.12 -39.60 4.58
C LYS A 173 -7.80 -40.18 5.78
N GLY A 174 -9.06 -39.82 6.00
CA GLY A 174 -9.97 -40.44 6.92
C GLY A 174 -10.32 -41.90 6.54
N ALA A 175 -10.85 -42.72 7.49
CA ALA A 175 -11.32 -44.08 7.28
C ALA A 175 -12.68 -44.29 7.92
N ALA A 176 -13.35 -45.42 7.64
CA ALA A 176 -14.72 -45.68 8.07
C ALA A 176 -14.95 -45.52 9.59
N GLU A 177 -13.96 -45.85 10.42
CA GLU A 177 -14.03 -45.74 11.88
C GLU A 177 -13.69 -44.32 12.40
N HIS A 178 -12.86 -43.59 11.65
CA HIS A 178 -12.40 -42.24 11.95
C HIS A 178 -12.42 -41.43 10.66
N LYS A 179 -13.54 -40.76 10.44
CA LYS A 179 -13.92 -40.23 9.14
C LYS A 179 -13.22 -38.96 8.72
N ASP A 180 -12.74 -38.16 9.69
CA ASP A 180 -12.13 -36.85 9.39
C ASP A 180 -10.78 -37.01 8.67
N GLY A 181 -10.49 -36.12 7.74
CA GLY A 181 -9.20 -36.02 7.10
C GLY A 181 -8.12 -35.47 8.06
N GLY A 182 -6.85 -35.76 7.75
CA GLY A 182 -5.69 -35.30 8.51
C GLY A 182 -5.11 -33.97 7.99
N SER A 183 -3.78 -33.81 8.16
CA SER A 183 -3.07 -32.63 7.66
C SER A 183 -1.85 -33.04 6.85
N VAL A 184 -1.60 -32.33 5.74
CA VAL A 184 -0.39 -32.47 4.93
C VAL A 184 0.18 -31.08 4.69
N VAL A 185 1.42 -30.85 5.10
CA VAL A 185 2.16 -29.62 4.86
C VAL A 185 3.42 -29.95 4.05
N VAL A 186 3.57 -29.33 2.90
CA VAL A 186 4.75 -29.43 2.02
C VAL A 186 5.29 -28.02 1.82
N PHE A 187 6.49 -27.76 2.35
CA PHE A 187 7.09 -26.44 2.35
C PHE A 187 8.56 -26.47 1.87
N ALA A 188 8.90 -25.66 0.88
CA ALA A 188 10.22 -25.51 0.34
C ALA A 188 10.76 -24.08 0.53
N ASP A 189 12.04 -23.91 0.90
CA ASP A 189 12.63 -22.58 0.99
C ASP A 189 12.95 -21.99 -0.41
N ASN A 190 12.94 -22.79 -1.48
CA ASN A 190 13.17 -22.32 -2.83
C ASN A 190 11.96 -22.62 -3.73
N LYS A 191 11.76 -23.88 -4.14
CA LYS A 191 10.76 -24.24 -5.15
C LYS A 191 10.04 -25.55 -4.81
N ALA A 192 8.72 -25.60 -5.05
CA ALA A 192 7.92 -26.83 -4.96
C ALA A 192 7.27 -27.17 -6.31
N ASP A 193 7.56 -28.35 -6.85
CA ASP A 193 6.99 -28.86 -8.10
C ASP A 193 6.01 -30.00 -7.82
N LEU A 194 4.75 -29.86 -8.25
CA LEU A 194 3.73 -30.92 -8.23
C LEU A 194 3.52 -31.44 -9.65
N GLU A 195 4.25 -32.53 -10.01
CA GLU A 195 4.23 -33.06 -11.37
C GLU A 195 2.91 -33.80 -11.69
N LYS A 196 2.61 -33.88 -12.99
CA LYS A 196 1.41 -34.60 -13.49
C LYS A 196 1.35 -36.04 -12.97
N GLY A 197 0.25 -36.33 -12.24
CA GLY A 197 0.01 -37.64 -11.65
C GLY A 197 0.67 -37.85 -10.26
N ALA A 198 1.25 -36.80 -9.68
CA ALA A 198 1.51 -36.70 -8.26
C ALA A 198 0.22 -36.35 -7.51
N GLU A 199 0.05 -36.85 -6.29
CA GLU A 199 -1.16 -36.62 -5.47
C GLU A 199 -0.77 -36.22 -4.04
N ILE A 200 -1.41 -35.16 -3.53
CA ILE A 200 -1.45 -34.80 -2.11
C ILE A 200 -2.90 -34.86 -1.66
N ALA A 201 -3.20 -35.63 -0.59
CA ALA A 201 -4.57 -35.84 -0.22
C ALA A 201 -4.78 -35.90 1.30
N ALA A 202 -5.78 -35.19 1.78
CA ALA A 202 -6.23 -35.19 3.16
C ALA A 202 -7.77 -35.31 3.24
N ASP A 203 -8.37 -36.13 2.39
CA ASP A 203 -9.81 -36.27 2.28
C ASP A 203 -10.43 -36.90 3.53
N ALA A 204 -11.62 -36.46 3.88
CA ALA A 204 -12.51 -37.21 4.76
C ALA A 204 -12.93 -38.53 4.11
N TYR A 205 -13.39 -39.49 4.92
CA TYR A 205 -13.93 -40.76 4.42
C TYR A 205 -15.19 -40.57 3.59
N ASP A 206 -16.05 -39.67 4.00
CA ASP A 206 -17.27 -39.28 3.28
C ASP A 206 -17.56 -37.77 3.41
N GLY A 207 -18.49 -37.27 2.59
CA GLY A 207 -18.83 -35.86 2.56
C GLY A 207 -19.48 -35.28 3.83
N SER A 208 -19.90 -36.14 4.78
CA SER A 208 -20.48 -35.67 6.07
C SER A 208 -19.42 -35.36 7.12
N ALA A 209 -18.22 -35.93 6.96
CA ALA A 209 -17.10 -35.73 7.86
C ALA A 209 -16.28 -34.49 7.51
N LYS A 210 -15.44 -34.03 8.43
CA LYS A 210 -14.59 -32.89 8.24
C LYS A 210 -13.44 -33.24 7.29
N GLY A 211 -13.28 -32.48 6.21
CA GLY A 211 -12.12 -32.53 5.34
C GLY A 211 -10.84 -32.15 6.09
N GLY A 212 -9.70 -32.55 5.54
CA GLY A 212 -8.41 -32.22 6.14
C GLY A 212 -7.84 -30.87 5.68
N PHE A 213 -6.57 -30.67 6.00
CA PHE A 213 -5.78 -29.52 5.59
C PHE A 213 -4.64 -29.98 4.69
N VAL A 214 -4.47 -29.34 3.53
CA VAL A 214 -3.36 -29.54 2.60
C VAL A 214 -2.70 -28.19 2.35
N GLU A 215 -1.40 -28.11 2.62
CA GLU A 215 -0.56 -26.97 2.26
C GLU A 215 0.53 -27.41 1.30
N LEU A 216 0.69 -26.65 0.21
CA LEU A 216 1.84 -26.74 -0.70
C LEU A 216 2.39 -25.35 -0.91
N SER A 217 3.48 -25.03 -0.21
CA SER A 217 4.04 -23.69 -0.17
C SER A 217 5.52 -23.67 -0.48
N ALA A 218 6.02 -22.55 -0.97
CA ALA A 218 7.46 -22.31 -1.14
C ALA A 218 7.76 -20.82 -0.96
N LEU A 219 8.94 -20.48 -0.44
CA LEU A 219 9.31 -19.05 -0.32
C LEU A 219 9.42 -18.36 -1.67
N LYS A 220 9.81 -19.10 -2.76
CA LYS A 220 9.95 -18.49 -4.08
C LYS A 220 8.90 -18.94 -5.09
N GLU A 221 8.80 -20.25 -5.37
CA GLU A 221 8.00 -20.68 -6.52
C GLU A 221 7.26 -21.99 -6.26
N VAL A 222 5.96 -22.03 -6.59
CA VAL A 222 5.16 -23.27 -6.68
C VAL A 222 4.69 -23.49 -8.10
N ASN A 223 4.92 -24.68 -8.64
CA ASN A 223 4.44 -25.10 -9.95
C ASN A 223 3.43 -26.23 -9.85
N LEU A 224 2.19 -25.93 -10.24
CA LEU A 224 1.12 -26.90 -10.33
C LEU A 224 1.10 -27.55 -11.72
N ASN A 225 2.05 -28.48 -11.94
CA ASN A 225 2.30 -29.12 -13.25
C ASN A 225 1.38 -30.31 -13.54
N GLY A 226 0.11 -30.22 -13.20
CA GLY A 226 -0.88 -31.26 -13.48
C GLY A 226 -0.94 -32.40 -12.45
N GLY A 227 -0.37 -32.23 -11.27
CA GLY A 227 -0.63 -33.05 -10.12
C GLY A 227 -1.97 -32.68 -9.45
N THR A 228 -2.40 -33.43 -8.45
CA THR A 228 -3.67 -33.22 -7.76
C THR A 228 -3.48 -32.97 -6.28
N MET A 229 -4.30 -32.08 -5.71
CA MET A 229 -4.45 -31.88 -4.27
C MET A 229 -5.92 -32.05 -3.90
N THR A 230 -6.19 -32.78 -2.82
CA THR A 230 -7.55 -32.97 -2.34
C THR A 230 -7.64 -32.87 -0.82
N ALA A 231 -8.68 -32.21 -0.33
CA ALA A 231 -9.05 -32.10 1.07
C ALA A 231 -10.57 -32.28 1.20
N GLY A 232 -11.13 -33.23 0.44
CA GLY A 232 -12.59 -33.47 0.31
C GLY A 232 -13.25 -33.75 1.64
N GLY A 233 -14.48 -33.27 1.81
CA GLY A 233 -15.25 -33.33 3.04
C GLY A 233 -15.72 -31.94 3.46
N ARG A 234 -16.47 -31.83 4.56
CA ARG A 234 -16.93 -30.53 5.05
C ARG A 234 -15.75 -29.72 5.59
N ASP A 235 -15.67 -28.46 5.25
CA ASP A 235 -14.64 -27.51 5.71
C ASP A 235 -13.17 -27.94 5.40
N GLY A 236 -12.93 -28.76 4.38
CA GLY A 236 -11.59 -29.11 3.95
C GLY A 236 -10.90 -27.95 3.23
N MET A 237 -9.58 -27.77 3.46
CA MET A 237 -8.84 -26.62 2.99
C MET A 237 -7.58 -27.01 2.21
N ILE A 238 -7.36 -26.35 1.07
CA ILE A 238 -6.07 -26.36 0.36
C ILE A 238 -5.50 -24.96 0.44
N PHE A 239 -4.25 -24.84 0.89
CA PHE A 239 -3.51 -23.60 1.01
C PHE A 239 -2.25 -23.64 0.13
N ILE A 240 -2.02 -22.56 -0.63
CA ILE A 240 -0.87 -22.42 -1.52
C ILE A 240 -0.40 -20.97 -1.39
N ASP A 241 0.83 -20.75 -0.89
CA ASP A 241 1.38 -19.42 -0.61
C ASP A 241 2.87 -19.32 -0.98
N PRO A 242 3.21 -19.19 -2.27
CA PRO A 242 4.56 -18.88 -2.73
C PRO A 242 4.71 -17.40 -3.10
N GLU A 243 5.95 -16.95 -3.31
CA GLU A 243 6.20 -15.69 -4.04
C GLU A 243 5.63 -15.76 -5.48
N ILE A 244 5.86 -16.88 -6.19
CA ILE A 244 5.36 -17.10 -7.55
C ILE A 244 4.56 -18.40 -7.63
N LEU A 245 3.30 -18.33 -8.03
CA LEU A 245 2.43 -19.46 -8.30
C LEU A 245 2.20 -19.64 -9.81
N ASN A 246 2.62 -20.76 -10.38
CA ASN A 246 2.34 -21.13 -11.76
C ASN A 246 1.27 -22.23 -11.85
N ILE A 247 0.10 -21.90 -12.37
CA ILE A 247 -1.04 -22.82 -12.59
C ILE A 247 -1.00 -23.27 -14.06
N THR A 248 -0.62 -24.53 -14.28
CA THR A 248 -0.55 -25.13 -15.62
C THR A 248 -1.72 -26.08 -15.90
N SER A 249 -2.55 -26.36 -14.89
CA SER A 249 -3.72 -27.26 -14.99
C SER A 249 -4.68 -27.01 -13.82
N ASP A 250 -5.96 -27.31 -14.01
CA ASP A 250 -6.99 -27.30 -12.96
C ASP A 250 -6.90 -28.50 -11.99
N SER A 251 -6.08 -29.48 -12.31
CA SER A 251 -6.02 -30.77 -11.60
C SER A 251 -5.68 -30.63 -10.11
N ALA A 252 -4.91 -29.60 -9.73
CA ALA A 252 -4.58 -29.32 -8.34
C ALA A 252 -5.80 -28.97 -7.47
N TYR A 253 -6.85 -28.46 -8.08
CA TYR A 253 -8.10 -28.08 -7.40
C TYR A 253 -9.24 -29.09 -7.62
N LYS A 254 -8.93 -30.28 -8.13
CA LYS A 254 -9.90 -31.32 -8.41
C LYS A 254 -10.48 -31.87 -7.10
N GLY A 255 -11.81 -31.85 -6.97
CA GLY A 255 -12.49 -32.28 -5.73
C GLY A 255 -12.75 -31.15 -4.73
N GLN A 256 -12.31 -29.92 -5.02
CA GLN A 256 -12.71 -28.71 -4.31
C GLN A 256 -13.95 -28.11 -4.98
N ASP A 257 -14.87 -27.55 -4.20
CA ASP A 257 -16.02 -26.82 -4.73
C ASP A 257 -15.58 -25.51 -5.38
N ASN A 258 -14.64 -24.80 -4.77
CA ASN A 258 -14.10 -23.53 -5.24
C ASN A 258 -12.62 -23.66 -5.61
N ILE A 259 -12.13 -22.75 -6.45
CA ILE A 259 -10.69 -22.50 -6.65
C ILE A 259 -10.31 -21.28 -5.85
N TYR A 260 -9.31 -21.43 -4.97
CA TYR A 260 -8.70 -20.33 -4.22
C TYR A 260 -7.20 -20.41 -4.32
N ALA A 261 -6.56 -19.34 -4.78
CA ALA A 261 -5.11 -19.26 -4.93
C ALA A 261 -4.59 -17.86 -4.54
N ILE A 262 -3.52 -17.84 -3.78
CA ILE A 262 -2.85 -16.61 -3.36
C ILE A 262 -1.33 -16.74 -3.53
N ALA A 263 -0.68 -15.68 -4.02
CA ALA A 263 0.79 -15.56 -4.16
C ALA A 263 1.14 -14.09 -4.41
N ASN A 264 2.42 -13.70 -4.38
CA ASN A 264 2.79 -12.36 -4.84
C ASN A 264 2.57 -12.22 -6.35
N ILE A 265 2.93 -13.27 -7.10
CA ILE A 265 2.69 -13.36 -8.54
C ILE A 265 1.91 -14.63 -8.84
N VAL A 266 0.72 -14.50 -9.44
CA VAL A 266 -0.10 -15.62 -9.90
C VAL A 266 -0.10 -15.67 -11.42
N ASN A 267 0.35 -16.78 -11.99
CA ASN A 267 0.36 -17.02 -13.44
C ASN A 267 -0.58 -18.17 -13.81
N VAL A 268 -1.66 -17.90 -14.50
CA VAL A 268 -2.47 -18.91 -15.20
C VAL A 268 -1.88 -19.09 -16.59
N LYS A 269 -1.23 -20.23 -16.83
CA LYS A 269 -0.44 -20.46 -18.03
C LYS A 269 -1.31 -20.64 -19.29
N GLN A 270 -0.69 -20.44 -20.45
CA GLN A 270 -1.35 -20.47 -21.76
C GLN A 270 -2.23 -21.72 -21.95
N GLY A 271 -3.47 -21.51 -22.39
CA GLY A 271 -4.43 -22.57 -22.67
C GLY A 271 -4.97 -23.35 -21.47
N VAL A 272 -4.67 -22.91 -20.26
CA VAL A 272 -5.21 -23.52 -19.03
C VAL A 272 -6.70 -23.25 -18.94
N SER A 273 -7.46 -24.28 -18.54
CA SER A 273 -8.90 -24.19 -18.30
C SER A 273 -9.19 -24.43 -16.82
N LEU A 274 -9.62 -23.37 -16.11
CA LEU A 274 -10.11 -23.42 -14.73
C LEU A 274 -11.63 -23.37 -14.78
N VAL A 275 -12.30 -24.49 -14.49
CA VAL A 275 -13.77 -24.58 -14.62
C VAL A 275 -14.38 -25.16 -13.34
N LYS A 276 -15.32 -24.41 -12.77
CA LYS A 276 -16.20 -24.86 -11.68
C LYS A 276 -17.65 -24.71 -12.10
N GLU A 277 -18.35 -25.81 -12.22
CA GLU A 277 -19.77 -25.77 -12.66
C GLU A 277 -20.69 -25.12 -11.61
N ASN A 278 -20.39 -25.28 -10.33
CA ASN A 278 -21.16 -24.73 -9.21
C ASN A 278 -20.16 -24.31 -8.10
N GLY A 279 -19.40 -23.31 -8.38
CA GLY A 279 -18.43 -22.80 -7.44
C GLY A 279 -17.67 -21.60 -7.97
N ASP A 280 -16.94 -20.94 -7.09
CA ASP A 280 -16.24 -19.71 -7.36
C ASP A 280 -14.78 -19.93 -7.74
N ILE A 281 -14.24 -18.97 -8.48
CA ILE A 281 -12.81 -18.89 -8.78
C ILE A 281 -12.29 -17.59 -8.19
N THR A 282 -11.38 -17.70 -7.22
CA THR A 282 -10.72 -16.56 -6.59
C THR A 282 -9.21 -16.69 -6.76
N LEU A 283 -8.61 -15.75 -7.50
CA LEU A 283 -7.17 -15.66 -7.69
C LEU A 283 -6.69 -14.32 -7.15
N ILE A 284 -5.72 -14.35 -6.24
CA ILE A 284 -5.21 -13.17 -5.55
C ILE A 284 -3.69 -13.11 -5.73
N ALA A 285 -3.22 -12.08 -6.42
CA ALA A 285 -1.83 -11.66 -6.32
C ALA A 285 -1.73 -10.66 -5.16
N ARG A 286 -0.85 -10.91 -4.18
CA ARG A 286 -0.71 -10.03 -3.02
C ARG A 286 0.74 -9.94 -2.61
N ASP A 287 1.23 -8.71 -2.48
CA ASP A 287 2.55 -8.42 -1.94
C ASP A 287 2.47 -7.30 -0.91
N THR A 288 2.77 -7.64 0.34
CA THR A 288 2.83 -6.69 1.45
C THR A 288 4.26 -6.58 1.90
N ASP A 289 4.89 -5.44 1.70
CA ASP A 289 6.26 -5.20 2.17
C ASP A 289 6.25 -4.31 3.41
N ALA A 290 7.02 -4.68 4.41
CA ALA A 290 7.14 -3.94 5.65
C ALA A 290 8.59 -3.45 5.82
N GLY A 291 8.76 -2.15 6.04
CA GLY A 291 10.07 -1.54 6.27
C GLY A 291 10.10 -0.05 6.00
N TRP A 292 11.28 0.57 6.15
CA TRP A 292 11.49 2.01 5.90
C TRP A 292 11.64 2.35 4.41
N VAL A 293 12.11 1.38 3.61
CA VAL A 293 12.10 1.41 2.15
C VAL A 293 11.25 0.24 1.73
N LYS A 294 10.00 0.54 1.41
CA LYS A 294 9.00 -0.44 1.02
C LYS A 294 9.05 -0.62 -0.49
N LYS A 295 9.07 -1.88 -0.94
CA LYS A 295 8.90 -2.21 -2.34
C LYS A 295 8.03 -3.44 -2.46
N SER A 296 6.84 -3.27 -3.02
CA SER A 296 5.87 -4.35 -3.22
C SER A 296 5.43 -4.45 -4.68
N GLY A 297 5.23 -5.69 -5.16
CA GLY A 297 4.79 -5.95 -6.53
C GLY A 297 3.86 -7.15 -6.63
N ALA A 298 2.57 -6.91 -6.87
CA ALA A 298 1.55 -7.93 -6.98
C ALA A 298 1.04 -8.05 -8.41
N PHE A 299 1.25 -9.21 -9.07
CA PHE A 299 0.87 -9.40 -10.47
C PHE A 299 0.05 -10.65 -10.71
N LEU A 300 -1.14 -10.50 -11.28
CA LEU A 300 -1.99 -11.59 -11.75
C LEU A 300 -1.95 -11.64 -13.29
N ASN A 301 -1.33 -12.68 -13.82
CA ASN A 301 -1.17 -12.86 -15.27
C ASN A 301 -2.02 -14.05 -15.73
N ILE A 302 -2.97 -13.81 -16.62
CA ILE A 302 -3.77 -14.83 -17.32
C ILE A 302 -3.26 -14.87 -18.74
N GLU A 303 -2.48 -15.90 -19.07
CA GLU A 303 -1.83 -16.03 -20.38
C GLU A 303 -2.83 -16.41 -21.49
N ASP A 304 -2.40 -16.26 -22.73
CA ASP A 304 -3.21 -16.43 -23.94
C ASP A 304 -4.04 -17.73 -23.98
N ASN A 305 -5.27 -17.64 -24.48
CA ASN A 305 -6.19 -18.76 -24.68
C ASN A 305 -6.61 -19.48 -23.37
N ALA A 306 -6.36 -18.90 -22.21
CA ALA A 306 -6.84 -19.47 -20.95
C ALA A 306 -8.37 -19.30 -20.82
N THR A 307 -9.01 -20.17 -20.01
CA THR A 307 -10.44 -20.16 -19.77
C THR A 307 -10.73 -20.25 -18.28
N LEU A 308 -11.52 -19.30 -17.75
CA LEU A 308 -12.03 -19.30 -16.37
C LEU A 308 -13.56 -19.32 -16.44
N LYS A 309 -14.21 -20.32 -15.80
CA LYS A 309 -15.67 -20.42 -15.71
C LYS A 309 -16.11 -20.82 -14.32
N GLY A 310 -17.07 -20.09 -13.74
CA GLY A 310 -17.57 -20.33 -12.38
C GLY A 310 -18.92 -19.68 -12.11
N ASP A 311 -19.38 -19.78 -10.87
CA ASP A 311 -20.55 -19.02 -10.42
C ASP A 311 -20.16 -17.56 -10.26
N ASN A 312 -19.10 -17.27 -9.52
CA ASN A 312 -18.44 -15.99 -9.42
C ASN A 312 -16.96 -16.11 -9.80
N ILE A 313 -16.37 -15.04 -10.33
CA ILE A 313 -14.94 -14.97 -10.65
C ILE A 313 -14.36 -13.69 -10.08
N TYR A 314 -13.42 -13.84 -9.17
CA TYR A 314 -12.73 -12.77 -8.46
C TYR A 314 -11.24 -12.81 -8.75
N LEU A 315 -10.74 -11.76 -9.36
CA LEU A 315 -9.33 -11.59 -9.75
C LEU A 315 -8.79 -10.33 -9.07
N TYR A 316 -7.82 -10.49 -8.19
CA TYR A 316 -7.25 -9.40 -7.41
C TYR A 316 -5.74 -9.30 -7.60
N ALA A 317 -5.23 -8.09 -7.72
CA ALA A 317 -3.81 -7.75 -7.56
C ALA A 317 -3.71 -6.64 -6.51
N LEU A 318 -3.05 -6.93 -5.37
CA LEU A 318 -3.06 -6.11 -4.18
C LEU A 318 -1.63 -5.86 -3.71
N ALA A 319 -1.14 -4.61 -3.79
CA ALA A 319 0.20 -4.26 -3.38
C ALA A 319 0.24 -3.24 -2.24
N GLY A 320 1.31 -3.27 -1.45
CA GLY A 320 1.50 -2.42 -0.29
C GLY A 320 0.58 -2.82 0.88
N ASP A 321 0.00 -1.84 1.56
CA ASP A 321 -0.90 -2.07 2.71
C ASP A 321 -2.36 -2.37 2.28
N ALA A 322 -2.57 -2.82 1.03
CA ALA A 322 -3.90 -3.13 0.52
C ALA A 322 -4.52 -4.35 1.23
N GLU A 323 -5.65 -4.14 1.90
CA GLU A 323 -6.44 -5.18 2.55
C GLU A 323 -7.63 -5.60 1.67
N VAL A 324 -7.94 -6.89 1.66
CA VAL A 324 -9.19 -7.38 1.08
C VAL A 324 -10.28 -7.19 2.14
N LEU A 325 -11.02 -6.10 2.05
CA LEU A 325 -12.21 -5.87 2.86
C LEU A 325 -13.40 -6.60 2.22
N ASP A 326 -13.53 -7.90 2.50
CA ASP A 326 -14.79 -8.64 2.60
C ASP A 326 -14.46 -10.12 2.94
N GLY A 327 -14.32 -10.40 4.23
CA GLY A 327 -14.49 -11.76 4.78
C GLY A 327 -13.27 -12.69 4.78
N ILE A 328 -12.04 -12.26 4.52
CA ILE A 328 -10.84 -13.09 4.62
C ILE A 328 -9.84 -12.53 5.63
N VAL A 329 -9.67 -13.30 6.66
CA VAL A 329 -8.75 -13.31 7.80
C VAL A 329 -7.66 -12.23 7.83
N THR A 330 -7.81 -11.31 8.77
CA THR A 330 -6.79 -10.36 9.24
C THR A 330 -5.70 -11.08 10.03
N GLY A 331 -4.45 -10.94 9.63
CA GLY A 331 -3.28 -11.23 10.46
C GLY A 331 -2.78 -9.94 11.10
N GLU A 332 -2.79 -9.84 12.42
CA GLU A 332 -2.16 -8.73 13.15
C GLU A 332 -0.65 -8.71 12.89
N VAL A 333 -0.12 -7.57 12.44
CA VAL A 333 1.32 -7.29 12.39
C VAL A 333 1.69 -6.58 13.69
N THR A 334 2.50 -7.24 14.52
CA THR A 334 3.10 -6.63 15.70
C THR A 334 4.25 -5.71 15.29
N GLU A 335 4.19 -4.45 15.73
CA GLU A 335 5.25 -3.47 15.61
C GLU A 335 6.55 -3.97 16.24
N ASP A 336 7.68 -3.92 15.51
CA ASP A 336 9.00 -4.19 16.06
C ASP A 336 9.85 -2.90 16.13
N ASN A 337 10.64 -2.85 17.19
CA ASN A 337 11.25 -1.68 17.83
C ASN A 337 12.33 -0.95 17.01
N GLY A 338 12.30 0.37 17.08
CA GLY A 338 13.11 1.40 16.45
C GLY A 338 14.61 1.48 16.74
N SER A 339 15.35 0.37 16.90
CA SER A 339 16.82 0.42 17.07
C SER A 339 17.62 0.06 15.80
N SER A 340 16.99 -0.45 14.76
CA SER A 340 17.65 -0.80 13.48
C SER A 340 17.58 0.29 12.39
N ALA A 341 16.76 1.32 12.59
CA ALA A 341 16.51 2.38 11.62
C ALA A 341 17.74 3.25 11.31
N LEU A 342 18.47 3.66 12.33
CA LEU A 342 19.69 4.48 12.16
C LEU A 342 20.81 3.72 11.42
N THR A 343 20.88 2.41 11.59
CA THR A 343 21.86 1.55 10.91
C THR A 343 21.50 1.36 9.43
N ALA A 344 20.21 1.17 9.12
CA ALA A 344 19.72 1.01 7.74
C ALA A 344 19.83 2.31 6.93
N ILE A 345 19.53 3.46 7.53
CA ILE A 345 19.72 4.79 6.92
C ILE A 345 21.22 5.03 6.66
N GLY A 346 22.08 4.71 7.61
CA GLY A 346 23.54 4.82 7.45
C GLY A 346 24.07 3.94 6.31
N GLU A 347 23.58 2.71 6.17
CA GLU A 347 24.00 1.80 5.10
C GLU A 347 23.47 2.22 3.72
N THR A 348 22.24 2.72 3.64
CA THR A 348 21.63 3.20 2.38
C THR A 348 22.30 4.49 1.89
N LEU A 349 22.60 5.40 2.79
CA LEU A 349 23.32 6.65 2.48
C LEU A 349 24.79 6.37 2.10
N LYS A 350 25.42 5.39 2.74
CA LYS A 350 26.77 4.91 2.43
C LYS A 350 26.84 4.26 1.04
N ALA A 351 25.83 3.46 0.66
CA ALA A 351 25.71 2.87 -0.67
C ALA A 351 25.52 3.89 -1.79
N LYS A 352 25.05 5.10 -1.47
CA LYS A 352 24.90 6.24 -2.40
C LYS A 352 26.07 7.24 -2.36
N GLY A 353 27.18 6.90 -1.68
CA GLY A 353 28.39 7.75 -1.66
C GLY A 353 28.28 8.94 -0.70
N LEU A 354 27.39 8.91 0.27
CA LEU A 354 27.20 9.96 1.26
C LEU A 354 27.91 9.63 2.59
N GLU A 355 29.19 9.26 2.52
CA GLU A 355 30.05 9.04 3.71
C GLU A 355 30.22 10.28 4.61
N PHE A 356 29.71 11.40 4.18
CA PHE A 356 29.76 12.69 4.89
C PHE A 356 28.85 12.73 6.13
N PHE A 357 27.88 11.84 6.27
CA PHE A 357 26.85 11.94 7.29
C PHE A 357 27.26 11.42 8.69
N GLU A 358 28.23 10.54 8.78
CA GLU A 358 28.74 10.05 10.09
C GLU A 358 29.43 11.16 10.91
N ALA A 359 30.01 12.15 10.24
CA ALA A 359 30.63 13.33 10.86
C ALA A 359 29.61 14.42 11.25
N LEU A 360 28.40 14.39 10.70
CA LEU A 360 27.34 15.40 10.88
C LEU A 360 26.38 15.08 12.03
N THR A 361 26.23 13.83 12.44
CA THR A 361 25.40 13.43 13.59
C THR A 361 25.94 14.01 14.90
N ASP A 362 27.25 14.25 14.99
CA ASP A 362 27.87 14.98 16.11
C ASP A 362 27.63 16.50 16.09
N SER A 363 27.11 17.06 14.99
CA SER A 363 26.91 18.50 14.75
C SER A 363 25.45 18.98 14.91
N GLY A 364 24.49 18.12 15.29
CA GLY A 364 23.07 18.47 15.42
C GLY A 364 22.32 18.43 14.06
N LEU A 365 22.76 17.63 13.13
CA LEU A 365 22.01 17.29 11.91
C LEU A 365 21.18 16.04 12.13
N PHE A 366 19.90 16.12 11.83
CA PHE A 366 18.94 15.02 11.79
C PHE A 366 18.48 14.81 10.36
N VAL A 367 18.32 13.54 9.94
CA VAL A 367 17.83 13.20 8.61
C VAL A 367 16.82 12.07 8.73
N GLY A 368 15.61 12.33 8.29
CA GLY A 368 14.55 11.35 8.12
C GLY A 368 14.36 11.01 6.64
N TYR A 369 14.23 9.73 6.30
CA TYR A 369 13.93 9.29 4.94
C TYR A 369 12.94 8.13 4.97
N SER A 370 11.89 8.26 4.20
CA SER A 370 10.92 7.19 3.92
C SER A 370 10.71 7.07 2.42
N LYS A 371 10.63 5.84 1.93
CA LYS A 371 10.32 5.58 0.53
C LYS A 371 9.35 4.40 0.43
N SER A 372 8.29 4.56 -0.36
CA SER A 372 7.38 3.50 -0.73
C SER A 372 7.28 3.40 -2.25
N GLU A 373 7.47 2.18 -2.78
CA GLU A 373 7.23 1.83 -4.18
C GLU A 373 6.27 0.65 -4.20
N ALA A 374 5.06 0.83 -4.70
CA ALA A 374 4.07 -0.23 -4.77
C ALA A 374 3.46 -0.34 -6.17
N GLU A 375 3.41 -1.55 -6.70
CA GLU A 375 2.89 -1.81 -8.03
C GLU A 375 1.94 -3.01 -8.02
N ALA A 376 0.73 -2.85 -8.56
CA ALA A 376 -0.23 -3.92 -8.74
C ALA A 376 -0.67 -4.00 -10.21
N GLY A 377 -0.77 -5.21 -10.76
CA GLY A 377 -1.16 -5.37 -12.14
C GLY A 377 -1.95 -6.64 -12.44
N ILE A 378 -3.00 -6.52 -13.23
CA ILE A 378 -3.74 -7.65 -13.80
C ILE A 378 -3.59 -7.62 -15.32
N ASN A 379 -2.94 -8.66 -15.87
CA ASN A 379 -2.71 -8.81 -17.29
C ASN A 379 -3.53 -9.98 -17.84
N ILE A 380 -4.43 -9.70 -18.77
CA ILE A 380 -5.28 -10.71 -19.43
C ILE A 380 -4.87 -10.79 -20.91
N GLY A 381 -4.23 -11.88 -21.25
CA GLY A 381 -3.68 -12.15 -22.58
C GLY A 381 -4.74 -12.42 -23.65
N LYS A 382 -4.28 -12.63 -24.88
CA LYS A 382 -5.14 -12.78 -26.06
C LYS A 382 -6.09 -13.98 -25.98
N ASN A 383 -7.31 -13.80 -26.46
CA ASN A 383 -8.34 -14.85 -26.59
C ASN A 383 -8.70 -15.55 -25.27
N VAL A 384 -8.47 -14.91 -24.12
CA VAL A 384 -8.88 -15.42 -22.82
C VAL A 384 -10.41 -15.37 -22.69
N THR A 385 -11.00 -16.40 -22.08
CA THR A 385 -12.43 -16.42 -21.74
C THR A 385 -12.62 -16.41 -20.24
N ILE A 386 -13.40 -15.44 -19.73
CA ILE A 386 -13.82 -15.32 -18.32
C ILE A 386 -15.34 -15.26 -18.31
N ALA A 387 -15.99 -16.33 -17.79
CA ALA A 387 -17.44 -16.44 -17.83
C ALA A 387 -17.99 -16.83 -16.44
N ALA A 388 -18.66 -15.91 -15.78
CA ALA A 388 -19.38 -16.16 -14.55
C ALA A 388 -20.88 -16.24 -14.80
N LYS A 389 -21.62 -17.00 -13.95
CA LYS A 389 -23.09 -16.98 -13.94
C LYS A 389 -23.61 -15.71 -13.27
N GLU A 390 -22.96 -15.26 -12.22
CA GLU A 390 -23.30 -14.04 -11.46
C GLU A 390 -22.25 -12.97 -11.67
N ASP A 391 -21.23 -12.86 -10.84
CA ASP A 391 -20.34 -11.73 -10.77
C ASP A 391 -18.94 -12.02 -11.34
N VAL A 392 -18.40 -11.08 -12.13
CA VAL A 392 -16.97 -10.99 -12.45
C VAL A 392 -16.42 -9.71 -11.83
N LYS A 393 -15.44 -9.85 -10.93
CA LYS A 393 -14.69 -8.72 -10.36
C LYS A 393 -13.21 -8.86 -10.68
N ILE A 394 -12.67 -7.87 -11.36
CA ILE A 394 -11.26 -7.74 -11.72
C ILE A 394 -10.78 -6.44 -11.08
N ASN A 395 -9.99 -6.53 -10.02
CA ASN A 395 -9.59 -5.36 -9.24
C ASN A 395 -8.07 -5.37 -9.00
N SER A 396 -7.40 -4.35 -9.48
CA SER A 396 -6.01 -4.03 -9.13
C SER A 396 -6.03 -2.90 -8.11
N LYS A 397 -5.33 -3.06 -6.98
CA LYS A 397 -5.31 -2.06 -5.91
C LYS A 397 -3.93 -1.89 -5.30
N VAL A 398 -3.55 -0.64 -5.13
CA VAL A 398 -2.33 -0.25 -4.42
C VAL A 398 -2.70 0.63 -3.24
N VAL A 399 -2.16 0.31 -2.06
CA VAL A 399 -2.15 1.21 -0.91
C VAL A 399 -0.69 1.48 -0.54
N SER A 400 -0.23 2.71 -0.79
CA SER A 400 1.17 3.09 -0.65
C SER A 400 1.33 4.24 0.33
N ASN A 401 2.06 4.01 1.42
CA ASN A 401 2.26 4.98 2.48
C ASN A 401 3.74 5.25 2.68
N SER A 402 4.13 6.52 2.53
CA SER A 402 5.48 7.01 2.84
C SER A 402 5.36 8.16 3.83
N GLU A 403 5.60 7.84 5.09
CA GLU A 403 5.48 8.79 6.19
C GLU A 403 6.78 8.87 6.95
N VAL A 404 7.21 10.08 7.26
CA VAL A 404 8.39 10.35 8.06
C VAL A 404 8.23 11.65 8.82
N ASP A 405 8.41 11.56 10.13
CA ASP A 405 8.37 12.68 11.07
C ASP A 405 9.69 12.71 11.84
N THR A 406 10.33 13.88 11.87
CA THR A 406 11.61 14.07 12.57
C THR A 406 11.55 15.26 13.50
N LEU A 407 12.16 15.08 14.66
CA LEU A 407 12.33 16.13 15.64
C LEU A 407 13.83 16.28 15.98
N GLY A 408 14.43 17.35 15.51
CA GLY A 408 15.86 17.61 15.64
C GLY A 408 16.21 18.88 16.40
N THR A 409 17.50 19.07 16.61
CA THR A 409 18.08 20.32 17.13
C THR A 409 19.15 20.83 16.17
N GLY A 410 19.00 22.03 15.65
CA GLY A 410 19.93 22.65 14.71
C GLY A 410 19.47 22.49 13.24
N ILE A 411 19.81 21.41 12.56
CA ILE A 411 19.38 21.16 11.17
C ILE A 411 18.61 19.86 11.13
N ASP A 412 17.42 19.89 10.57
CA ASP A 412 16.56 18.73 10.34
C ASP A 412 16.13 18.67 8.88
N VAL A 413 16.36 17.52 8.24
CA VAL A 413 15.99 17.28 6.86
C VAL A 413 15.17 16.01 6.76
N THR A 414 13.95 16.14 6.30
CA THR A 414 13.02 15.02 6.16
C THR A 414 12.60 14.86 4.71
N VAL A 415 12.65 13.63 4.20
CA VAL A 415 12.26 13.31 2.82
C VAL A 415 11.33 12.11 2.80
N ALA A 416 10.14 12.28 2.22
CA ALA A 416 9.20 11.20 1.93
C ALA A 416 9.01 11.07 0.41
N GLU A 417 9.28 9.88 -0.13
CA GLU A 417 9.05 9.54 -1.54
C GLU A 417 7.99 8.44 -1.62
N ASN A 418 6.99 8.62 -2.47
CA ASN A 418 5.92 7.65 -2.67
C ASN A 418 5.66 7.46 -4.17
N SER A 419 5.77 6.21 -4.63
CA SER A 419 5.45 5.84 -6.01
C SER A 419 4.46 4.68 -5.99
N ALA A 420 3.31 4.87 -6.64
CA ALA A 420 2.25 3.88 -6.69
C ALA A 420 1.75 3.70 -8.12
N ALA A 421 1.75 2.45 -8.61
CA ALA A 421 1.22 2.12 -9.92
C ALA A 421 0.19 0.99 -9.83
N SER A 422 -0.99 1.20 -10.39
CA SER A 422 -2.05 0.18 -10.46
C SER A 422 -2.56 0.04 -11.90
N GLY A 423 -2.80 -1.21 -12.36
CA GLY A 423 -3.30 -1.36 -13.71
C GLY A 423 -4.05 -2.64 -14.03
N VAL A 424 -5.00 -2.54 -14.98
CA VAL A 424 -5.69 -3.67 -15.58
C VAL A 424 -5.53 -3.59 -17.09
N PHE A 425 -4.92 -4.61 -17.69
CA PHE A 425 -4.62 -4.68 -19.11
C PHE A 425 -5.34 -5.87 -19.74
N ILE A 426 -6.20 -5.62 -20.72
CA ILE A 426 -7.03 -6.62 -21.40
C ILE A 426 -6.70 -6.61 -22.89
N ASP A 427 -6.11 -7.71 -23.38
CA ASP A 427 -5.70 -7.82 -24.79
C ASP A 427 -6.88 -8.21 -25.69
N SER A 428 -6.61 -8.28 -26.96
CA SER A 428 -7.58 -8.57 -28.02
C SER A 428 -8.13 -10.00 -27.97
N GLY A 429 -9.37 -10.17 -28.41
CA GLY A 429 -10.05 -11.47 -28.43
C GLY A 429 -10.48 -11.98 -27.06
N VAL A 430 -10.25 -11.24 -26.00
CA VAL A 430 -10.73 -11.56 -24.66
C VAL A 430 -12.26 -11.48 -24.62
N ASN A 431 -12.88 -12.47 -23.96
CA ASN A 431 -14.32 -12.50 -23.76
C ASN A 431 -14.65 -12.59 -22.26
N ILE A 432 -15.22 -11.53 -21.70
CA ILE A 432 -15.66 -11.45 -20.30
C ILE A 432 -17.19 -11.37 -20.26
N SER A 433 -17.82 -12.25 -19.46
CA SER A 433 -19.28 -12.26 -19.33
C SER A 433 -19.72 -12.60 -17.92
N GLY A 434 -20.79 -11.94 -17.46
CA GLY A 434 -21.41 -12.15 -16.15
C GLY A 434 -22.76 -11.44 -16.04
N LYS A 435 -23.42 -11.57 -14.90
CA LYS A 435 -24.58 -10.74 -14.57
C LYS A 435 -24.13 -9.33 -14.26
N ASN A 436 -23.17 -9.19 -13.35
CA ASN A 436 -22.46 -7.95 -13.12
C ASN A 436 -20.98 -8.15 -13.48
N VAL A 437 -20.37 -7.13 -14.09
CA VAL A 437 -18.94 -7.11 -14.40
C VAL A 437 -18.35 -5.82 -13.88
N ALA A 438 -17.35 -5.93 -13.00
CA ALA A 438 -16.57 -4.81 -12.51
C ALA A 438 -15.09 -4.99 -12.86
N ILE A 439 -14.50 -4.00 -13.51
CA ILE A 439 -13.08 -3.93 -13.84
C ILE A 439 -12.58 -2.64 -13.25
N THR A 440 -11.84 -2.73 -12.15
CA THR A 440 -11.42 -1.56 -11.39
C THR A 440 -9.91 -1.54 -11.16
N SER A 441 -9.36 -0.34 -11.13
CA SER A 441 -7.97 -0.09 -10.77
C SER A 441 -7.96 1.04 -9.73
N GLU A 442 -7.37 0.80 -8.57
CA GLU A 442 -7.45 1.70 -7.43
C GLU A 442 -6.07 2.02 -6.89
N ILE A 443 -5.81 3.29 -6.58
CA ILE A 443 -4.64 3.74 -5.82
C ILE A 443 -5.10 4.54 -4.61
N ASP A 444 -4.60 4.18 -3.42
CA ASP A 444 -4.68 5.00 -2.21
C ASP A 444 -3.25 5.32 -1.76
N SER A 445 -2.88 6.58 -1.85
CA SER A 445 -1.48 7.03 -1.65
C SER A 445 -1.41 8.09 -0.57
N THR A 446 -0.56 7.86 0.44
CA THR A 446 -0.27 8.83 1.49
C THR A 446 1.21 9.17 1.51
N THR A 447 1.53 10.47 1.44
CA THR A 447 2.89 10.98 1.59
C THR A 447 2.90 12.02 2.69
N SER A 448 3.70 11.83 3.74
CA SER A 448 3.86 12.80 4.82
C SER A 448 5.35 12.99 5.15
N ALA A 449 5.82 14.21 5.04
CA ALA A 449 7.17 14.61 5.42
C ALA A 449 7.09 15.77 6.41
N GLU A 450 7.43 15.52 7.67
CA GLU A 450 7.38 16.53 8.71
C GLU A 450 8.76 16.71 9.36
N ALA A 451 9.35 17.89 9.20
CA ALA A 451 10.63 18.26 9.80
C ALA A 451 10.43 19.32 10.87
N THR A 452 10.78 19.04 12.11
CA THR A 452 10.66 20.00 13.22
C THR A 452 12.01 20.19 13.90
N THR A 453 12.51 21.41 13.97
CA THR A 453 13.70 21.74 14.74
C THR A 453 13.33 22.52 15.99
N SER A 454 14.00 22.19 17.11
CA SER A 454 13.84 22.90 18.37
C SER A 454 15.17 22.96 19.12
N ALA A 455 15.82 24.11 19.15
CA ALA A 455 17.06 24.32 19.89
C ALA A 455 16.80 24.47 21.41
N TYR A 456 16.23 23.43 22.04
CA TYR A 456 16.06 23.44 23.49
C TYR A 456 17.20 22.70 24.20
N GLY A 457 18.05 23.45 24.87
CA GLY A 457 18.87 22.94 25.98
C GLY A 457 20.07 22.05 25.65
N SER A 458 20.55 21.98 24.42
CA SER A 458 21.89 21.46 24.20
C SER A 458 22.90 22.54 24.56
N GLY A 459 23.64 22.41 25.64
CA GLY A 459 24.73 23.31 26.03
C GLY A 459 25.86 23.43 24.97
N ARG A 460 25.55 23.18 23.71
CA ARG A 460 26.37 23.36 22.50
C ARG A 460 25.67 24.40 21.65
N GLY A 461 26.12 25.62 21.66
CA GLY A 461 25.54 26.76 20.98
C GLY A 461 25.54 26.62 19.45
N VAL A 462 24.51 25.94 18.92
CA VAL A 462 24.11 26.12 17.51
C VAL A 462 23.07 27.22 17.51
N PRO A 463 23.38 28.42 17.02
CA PRO A 463 22.50 29.58 17.12
C PRO A 463 21.44 29.62 16.02
N VAL A 464 21.34 28.60 15.16
CA VAL A 464 20.48 28.57 13.96
C VAL A 464 19.73 27.25 13.89
N ASP A 465 18.41 27.31 13.71
CA ASP A 465 17.54 26.17 13.48
C ASP A 465 17.01 26.15 12.04
N ILE A 466 17.22 25.05 11.34
CA ILE A 466 16.81 24.89 9.95
C ILE A 466 16.01 23.58 9.81
N ALA A 467 14.75 23.70 9.44
CA ALA A 467 13.90 22.56 9.10
C ALA A 467 13.67 22.50 7.58
N VAL A 468 13.89 21.37 6.97
CA VAL A 468 13.63 21.13 5.56
C VAL A 468 12.79 19.86 5.41
N ALA A 469 11.58 19.99 4.87
CA ALA A 469 10.72 18.86 4.55
C ALA A 469 10.53 18.78 3.03
N VAL A 470 10.68 17.56 2.48
CA VAL A 470 10.52 17.27 1.06
C VAL A 470 9.54 16.12 0.90
N GLY A 471 8.46 16.34 0.20
CA GLY A 471 7.48 15.30 -0.16
C GLY A 471 7.39 15.15 -1.67
N LEU A 472 7.55 13.92 -2.17
CA LEU A 472 7.47 13.58 -3.57
C LEU A 472 6.46 12.44 -3.76
N THR A 473 5.47 12.63 -4.64
CA THR A 473 4.45 11.61 -4.94
C THR A 473 4.34 11.41 -6.45
N ASP A 474 4.34 10.15 -6.88
CA ASP A 474 4.07 9.77 -8.26
C ASP A 474 3.03 8.64 -8.26
N THR A 475 1.88 8.85 -8.93
CA THR A 475 0.84 7.82 -9.04
C THR A 475 0.41 7.63 -10.49
N ASP A 476 0.44 6.37 -10.96
CA ASP A 476 -0.04 5.99 -12.30
C ASP A 476 -1.10 4.89 -12.22
N ASN A 477 -2.34 5.24 -12.54
CA ASN A 477 -3.50 4.35 -12.48
C ASN A 477 -4.07 4.14 -13.89
N LYS A 478 -4.15 2.86 -14.34
CA LYS A 478 -4.47 2.61 -15.74
C LYS A 478 -5.35 1.41 -15.98
N ILE A 479 -6.40 1.61 -16.79
CA ILE A 479 -7.14 0.51 -17.43
C ILE A 479 -7.00 0.64 -18.94
N ASP A 480 -6.53 -0.43 -19.59
CA ASP A 480 -6.31 -0.46 -21.03
C ASP A 480 -6.96 -1.71 -21.65
N ILE A 481 -8.04 -1.53 -22.39
CA ILE A 481 -8.80 -2.59 -23.06
C ILE A 481 -8.61 -2.45 -24.57
N LYS A 482 -8.07 -3.51 -25.19
CA LYS A 482 -7.79 -3.50 -26.64
C LYS A 482 -9.00 -3.83 -27.49
N ASN A 483 -8.99 -3.35 -28.71
CA ASN A 483 -9.99 -3.72 -29.74
C ASN A 483 -10.03 -5.23 -29.96
N GLY A 484 -11.22 -5.75 -30.25
CA GLY A 484 -11.48 -7.18 -30.37
C GLY A 484 -11.81 -7.85 -29.01
N ALA A 485 -11.64 -7.18 -27.89
CA ALA A 485 -12.20 -7.63 -26.61
C ALA A 485 -13.73 -7.50 -26.61
N SER A 486 -14.42 -8.41 -25.91
CA SER A 486 -15.87 -8.41 -25.70
C SER A 486 -16.18 -8.52 -24.23
N ILE A 487 -16.77 -7.49 -23.64
CA ILE A 487 -17.14 -7.44 -22.23
C ILE A 487 -18.65 -7.23 -22.14
N THR A 488 -19.34 -8.22 -21.55
CA THR A 488 -20.80 -8.22 -21.49
C THR A 488 -21.30 -8.49 -20.08
N ALA A 489 -22.08 -7.56 -19.55
CA ALA A 489 -22.88 -7.75 -18.35
C ALA A 489 -24.37 -7.78 -18.71
N THR A 490 -25.17 -8.62 -18.06
CA THR A 490 -26.61 -8.59 -18.26
C THR A 490 -27.30 -7.50 -17.46
N ASP A 491 -26.66 -7.01 -16.37
CA ASP A 491 -27.17 -5.95 -15.50
C ASP A 491 -26.18 -4.78 -15.43
N LYS A 492 -25.22 -4.78 -14.53
CA LYS A 492 -24.28 -3.68 -14.32
C LYS A 492 -22.90 -3.99 -14.89
N LEU A 493 -22.36 -3.04 -15.67
CA LEU A 493 -20.97 -3.04 -16.12
C LEU A 493 -20.28 -1.78 -15.61
N GLU A 494 -19.15 -1.96 -14.95
CA GLU A 494 -18.33 -0.91 -14.37
C GLU A 494 -16.88 -1.05 -14.80
N ILE A 495 -16.29 0.03 -15.31
CA ILE A 495 -14.87 0.14 -15.64
C ILE A 495 -14.39 1.43 -15.01
N ALA A 496 -13.62 1.35 -13.92
CA ALA A 496 -13.25 2.54 -13.14
C ALA A 496 -11.77 2.53 -12.74
N ALA A 497 -11.11 3.66 -12.95
CA ALA A 497 -9.76 3.91 -12.43
C ALA A 497 -9.84 5.04 -11.41
N ASP A 498 -9.64 4.71 -10.12
CA ASP A 498 -9.83 5.62 -9.00
C ASP A 498 -8.50 5.84 -8.28
N THR A 499 -8.08 7.08 -8.17
CA THR A 499 -6.86 7.47 -7.46
C THR A 499 -7.22 8.41 -6.33
N ARG A 500 -6.98 7.97 -5.10
CA ARG A 500 -7.09 8.80 -3.90
C ARG A 500 -5.72 9.08 -3.35
N LYS A 501 -5.43 10.36 -3.07
CA LYS A 501 -4.14 10.75 -2.52
C LYS A 501 -4.26 11.75 -1.38
N SER A 502 -3.31 11.61 -0.43
CA SER A 502 -3.05 12.58 0.62
C SER A 502 -1.58 12.94 0.62
N HIS A 503 -1.26 14.22 0.49
CA HIS A 503 0.12 14.70 0.43
C HIS A 503 0.31 15.84 1.42
N ASN A 504 1.21 15.66 2.41
CA ASN A 504 1.43 16.61 3.49
C ASN A 504 2.94 16.85 3.69
N VAL A 505 3.36 18.09 3.57
CA VAL A 505 4.76 18.49 3.76
C VAL A 505 4.83 19.64 4.73
N ALA A 506 5.49 19.46 5.88
CA ALA A 506 5.57 20.48 6.91
C ALA A 506 7.01 20.68 7.39
N ALA A 507 7.47 21.91 7.41
CA ALA A 507 8.78 22.29 7.96
C ALA A 507 8.61 23.33 9.06
N GLU A 508 8.96 23.01 10.30
CA GLU A 508 8.86 23.94 11.43
C GLU A 508 10.24 24.19 12.08
N GLY A 509 10.73 25.41 11.93
CA GLY A 509 11.98 25.88 12.54
C GLY A 509 11.74 26.74 13.76
N LEU A 510 12.20 26.30 14.95
CA LEU A 510 11.93 26.95 16.23
C LEU A 510 13.23 27.29 16.96
N ALA A 511 13.70 28.52 16.83
CA ALA A 511 14.88 29.02 17.54
C ALA A 511 14.52 29.71 18.86
N TYR A 512 14.87 29.10 19.99
CA TYR A 512 14.55 29.59 21.32
C TYR A 512 15.78 30.07 22.09
N GLN A 513 15.55 30.90 23.11
CA GLN A 513 16.53 31.45 24.07
C GLN A 513 17.76 32.12 23.42
N ASP A 514 18.77 31.37 23.07
CA ASP A 514 20.02 31.88 22.49
C ASP A 514 20.08 31.79 20.97
N GLY A 515 19.06 31.20 20.32
CA GLY A 515 18.94 31.16 18.87
C GLY A 515 18.67 32.56 18.28
N TRP A 516 19.36 32.89 17.20
CA TRP A 516 19.18 34.18 16.50
C TRP A 516 18.58 34.02 15.10
N ALA A 517 18.53 32.77 14.55
CA ALA A 517 17.93 32.54 13.25
C ALA A 517 17.14 31.21 13.22
N ALA A 518 16.02 31.24 12.52
CA ALA A 518 15.23 30.05 12.17
C ALA A 518 14.92 30.09 10.65
N ALA A 519 15.04 28.94 9.99
CA ALA A 519 14.63 28.78 8.62
C ALA A 519 13.77 27.51 8.47
N GLY A 520 12.70 27.61 7.68
CA GLY A 520 11.81 26.49 7.34
C GLY A 520 11.61 26.44 5.83
N VAL A 521 11.82 25.27 5.22
CA VAL A 521 11.58 25.04 3.80
C VAL A 521 10.73 23.80 3.63
N ALA A 522 9.51 23.95 3.11
CA ALA A 522 8.65 22.86 2.70
C ALA A 522 8.65 22.79 1.16
N TYR A 523 9.05 21.67 0.61
CA TYR A 523 9.03 21.38 -0.82
C TYR A 523 8.09 20.21 -1.11
N SER A 524 7.03 20.45 -1.84
CA SER A 524 5.97 19.50 -2.15
C SER A 524 5.83 19.38 -3.66
N GLU A 525 6.00 18.17 -4.20
CA GLU A 525 5.77 17.88 -5.61
C GLU A 525 4.97 16.59 -5.75
N SER A 526 3.89 16.63 -6.53
CA SER A 526 3.02 15.48 -6.77
C SER A 526 2.61 15.42 -8.23
N GLU A 527 2.85 14.27 -8.85
CA GLU A 527 2.35 13.93 -10.18
C GLU A 527 1.37 12.76 -10.05
N SER A 528 0.17 12.87 -10.65
CA SER A 528 -0.86 11.85 -10.56
C SER A 528 -1.56 11.69 -11.90
N SER A 529 -1.57 10.46 -12.40
CA SER A 529 -2.32 10.10 -13.61
C SER A 529 -3.33 9.00 -13.30
N SER A 530 -4.55 9.16 -13.83
CA SER A 530 -5.59 8.14 -13.84
C SER A 530 -6.18 8.05 -15.25
N SER A 531 -6.18 6.86 -15.85
CA SER A 531 -6.61 6.73 -17.24
C SER A 531 -7.38 5.45 -17.53
N VAL A 532 -8.47 5.58 -18.24
CA VAL A 532 -9.27 4.47 -18.76
C VAL A 532 -9.36 4.57 -20.29
N THR A 533 -8.75 3.62 -20.99
CA THR A 533 -8.87 3.50 -22.44
C THR A 533 -9.64 2.23 -22.79
N VAL A 534 -10.77 2.39 -23.46
CA VAL A 534 -11.67 1.28 -23.79
C VAL A 534 -11.80 1.10 -25.27
N GLY A 535 -11.41 -0.10 -25.74
CA GLY A 535 -11.65 -0.63 -27.07
C GLY A 535 -12.60 -1.82 -27.07
N GLY A 536 -12.99 -2.29 -28.25
CA GLY A 536 -13.78 -3.51 -28.43
C GLY A 536 -15.30 -3.34 -28.28
N THR A 537 -15.98 -4.42 -27.86
CA THR A 537 -17.43 -4.47 -27.70
C THR A 537 -17.79 -4.49 -26.21
N ILE A 538 -18.43 -3.46 -25.72
CA ILE A 538 -18.84 -3.26 -24.35
C ILE A 538 -20.37 -3.26 -24.28
N LYS A 539 -20.95 -4.12 -23.45
CA LYS A 539 -22.42 -4.22 -23.33
C LYS A 539 -22.86 -4.43 -21.89
N GLY A 540 -23.86 -3.66 -21.45
CA GLY A 540 -24.47 -3.81 -20.12
C GLY A 540 -25.89 -3.25 -20.06
N GLY A 541 -26.64 -3.48 -19.00
CA GLY A 541 -27.84 -2.72 -18.68
C GLY A 541 -27.47 -1.28 -18.32
N THR A 542 -26.74 -1.12 -17.19
CA THR A 542 -26.06 0.12 -16.84
C THR A 542 -24.58 -0.01 -17.13
N VAL A 543 -24.00 0.92 -17.87
CA VAL A 543 -22.57 0.96 -18.21
C VAL A 543 -21.95 2.24 -17.65
N ASN A 544 -21.02 2.10 -16.72
CA ASN A 544 -20.24 3.19 -16.14
C ASN A 544 -18.77 3.02 -16.52
N ILE A 545 -18.18 4.05 -17.11
CA ILE A 545 -16.76 4.09 -17.48
C ILE A 545 -16.20 5.39 -16.94
N THR A 546 -15.40 5.31 -15.87
CA THR A 546 -14.93 6.50 -15.12
C THR A 546 -13.44 6.48 -14.87
N SER A 547 -12.89 7.67 -14.71
CA SER A 547 -11.53 7.89 -14.21
C SER A 547 -11.57 9.06 -13.24
N ASP A 548 -11.12 8.82 -12.03
CA ASP A 548 -11.21 9.79 -10.94
C ASP A 548 -9.86 9.99 -10.26
N ILE A 549 -9.53 11.25 -9.92
CA ILE A 549 -8.46 11.61 -9.02
C ILE A 549 -9.05 12.44 -7.89
N GLU A 550 -8.95 11.95 -6.68
CA GLU A 550 -9.38 12.62 -5.46
C GLU A 550 -8.15 12.95 -4.59
N ALA A 551 -7.62 14.15 -4.73
CA ALA A 551 -6.57 14.65 -3.87
C ALA A 551 -7.21 15.28 -2.61
N VAL A 552 -7.45 14.46 -1.60
CA VAL A 552 -8.21 14.83 -0.38
C VAL A 552 -7.43 15.80 0.51
N LYS A 553 -6.10 15.87 0.36
CA LYS A 553 -5.22 16.80 1.06
C LYS A 553 -3.95 16.99 0.26
N ASN A 554 -3.71 18.19 -0.21
CA ASN A 554 -2.46 18.64 -0.78
C ASN A 554 -1.94 19.81 0.06
N ALA A 555 -1.17 19.49 1.11
CA ALA A 555 -0.71 20.47 2.07
C ALA A 555 0.80 20.68 2.01
N SER A 556 1.22 21.94 1.91
CA SER A 556 2.60 22.35 2.06
C SER A 556 2.68 23.53 3.05
N SER A 557 3.45 23.40 4.11
CA SER A 557 3.57 24.43 5.12
C SER A 557 5.01 24.62 5.61
N ALA A 558 5.44 25.85 5.65
CA ALA A 558 6.69 26.23 6.29
C ALA A 558 6.41 27.24 7.41
N LYS A 559 6.86 26.95 8.64
CA LYS A 559 6.68 27.81 9.79
C LYS A 559 7.99 28.03 10.52
N THR A 560 8.28 29.28 10.84
CA THR A 560 9.49 29.60 11.59
C THR A 560 9.23 30.62 12.67
N VAL A 561 9.89 30.41 13.82
CA VAL A 561 9.76 31.29 14.98
C VAL A 561 11.09 31.50 15.67
N VAL A 562 11.39 32.74 15.95
CA VAL A 562 12.53 33.15 16.81
C VAL A 562 11.99 33.89 18.01
N GLY A 563 12.17 33.36 19.23
CA GLY A 563 11.74 34.03 20.48
C GLY A 563 11.15 33.10 21.53
N ASN A 564 10.63 33.66 22.63
CA ASN A 564 10.02 32.93 23.76
C ASN A 564 8.56 32.54 23.44
N GLY A 565 8.23 31.28 23.41
CA GLY A 565 6.86 30.86 23.13
C GLY A 565 6.64 29.35 23.15
N ILE A 566 7.52 28.58 23.80
CA ILE A 566 7.42 27.11 23.85
C ILE A 566 6.09 26.60 24.39
N PHE A 567 5.56 27.19 25.47
CA PHE A 567 4.41 26.62 26.18
C PHE A 567 3.08 26.81 25.46
N ASP A 568 2.90 27.90 24.72
CA ASP A 568 1.66 28.11 23.96
C ASP A 568 1.57 27.22 22.71
N ARG A 569 2.72 26.76 22.20
CA ARG A 569 2.81 25.97 20.96
C ARG A 569 2.93 24.46 21.17
N LEU A 570 3.47 24.01 22.28
CA LEU A 570 3.37 22.61 22.71
C LEU A 570 1.92 22.19 22.95
N ASN A 571 1.03 23.11 23.36
CA ASN A 571 -0.40 22.83 23.45
C ASN A 571 -1.07 22.65 22.08
N VAL A 572 -0.58 23.31 21.04
CA VAL A 572 -1.12 23.16 19.67
C VAL A 572 -0.67 21.85 19.02
N TRP A 573 0.59 21.48 19.21
CA TRP A 573 1.12 20.20 18.76
C TRP A 573 0.56 19.02 19.58
N ALA A 574 0.29 19.20 20.87
CA ALA A 574 -0.31 18.23 21.80
C ALA A 574 -1.80 17.92 21.52
N GLY A 575 -2.51 18.71 20.74
CA GLY A 575 -3.88 18.44 20.28
C GLY A 575 -4.01 17.17 19.45
N ASN A 576 -2.94 16.67 18.86
CA ASN A 576 -2.90 15.43 18.11
C ASN A 576 -2.31 14.27 18.94
N LYS A 577 -3.16 13.66 19.71
CA LYS A 577 -3.18 12.28 20.31
C LYS A 577 -1.92 11.57 20.81
N MET A 578 -0.71 12.08 20.67
CA MET A 578 0.51 11.34 21.06
C MET A 578 1.21 11.86 22.34
N LEU A 579 0.72 12.92 22.99
CA LEU A 579 1.49 13.68 23.96
C LEU A 579 1.04 13.64 25.41
N ASP A 580 0.02 12.89 25.78
CA ASP A 580 -0.32 12.69 27.21
C ASP A 580 0.81 12.04 28.02
N GLY A 581 1.70 11.32 27.36
CA GLY A 581 2.92 10.74 27.93
C GLY A 581 4.11 11.69 27.99
N LEU A 582 4.33 12.49 26.94
CA LEU A 582 5.51 13.36 26.80
C LEU A 582 5.35 14.66 27.60
N SER A 583 4.14 15.22 27.72
CA SER A 583 3.88 16.42 28.53
C SER A 583 4.25 16.20 30.01
N LYS A 584 4.01 15.01 30.54
CA LYS A 584 4.42 14.62 31.89
C LYS A 584 5.94 14.48 32.06
N TRP A 585 6.64 14.17 30.98
CA TRP A 585 8.10 13.99 30.98
C TRP A 585 8.83 15.34 30.85
N ILE A 586 8.31 16.24 30.01
CA ILE A 586 8.88 17.58 29.77
C ILE A 586 8.69 18.50 30.96
N THR A 587 7.58 18.39 31.70
CA THR A 587 7.38 19.16 32.97
C THR A 587 8.27 18.74 34.12
N ALA A 588 8.96 17.59 33.99
CA ALA A 588 9.90 17.09 35.00
C ALA A 588 11.37 17.55 34.77
N ILE A 589 11.68 18.28 33.70
CA ILE A 589 13.03 18.81 33.43
C ILE A 589 13.21 20.14 34.19
N PRO A 590 14.13 20.24 35.17
CA PRO A 590 14.36 21.50 35.84
C PRO A 590 14.90 22.55 34.88
N ALA A 591 14.36 23.76 34.92
CA ALA A 591 14.86 24.90 34.16
C ALA A 591 16.34 25.16 34.55
N GLN A 592 17.27 24.75 33.69
CA GLN A 592 18.67 25.08 33.89
C GLN A 592 18.94 26.50 33.39
N THR A 593 19.40 27.35 34.26
CA THR A 593 19.87 28.70 34.00
C THR A 593 21.12 28.66 33.12
N HIS A 594 21.04 29.14 31.88
CA HIS A 594 22.19 29.25 31.00
C HIS A 594 22.56 30.70 30.69
N SER A 595 23.84 30.91 30.51
CA SER A 595 24.50 32.19 30.32
C SER A 595 24.04 32.97 29.09
N GLN A 596 23.94 34.26 29.26
CA GLN A 596 23.47 35.28 28.28
C GLN A 596 24.34 35.32 27.02
N SER A 597 23.75 35.21 25.82
CA SER A 597 24.38 35.58 24.56
C SER A 597 23.92 36.97 24.11
N ASN A 598 24.89 37.83 23.74
CA ASN A 598 24.68 39.17 23.23
C ASN A 598 24.26 39.16 21.75
N VAL A 599 23.11 38.59 21.40
CA VAL A 599 22.63 38.55 20.02
C VAL A 599 21.91 39.84 19.69
N LYS A 600 22.50 40.64 18.81
CA LYS A 600 21.94 41.93 18.32
C LYS A 600 21.02 41.80 17.12
N LEU A 601 20.93 40.60 16.52
CA LEU A 601 20.17 40.34 15.31
C LEU A 601 19.30 39.11 15.49
N ALA A 602 18.05 39.16 15.05
CA ALA A 602 17.16 37.97 14.97
C ALA A 602 16.53 37.85 13.58
N MET A 603 16.56 36.68 13.01
CA MET A 603 16.08 36.41 11.65
C MET A 603 15.15 35.18 11.63
N SER A 604 14.06 35.25 10.88
CA SER A 604 13.13 34.17 10.66
C SER A 604 12.75 34.11 9.17
N GLY A 605 12.85 32.94 8.55
CA GLY A 605 12.56 32.77 7.13
C GLY A 605 11.77 31.50 6.85
N ALA A 606 10.62 31.60 6.19
CA ALA A 606 9.78 30.44 5.82
C ALA A 606 9.54 30.44 4.30
N VAL A 607 9.74 29.29 3.67
CA VAL A 607 9.46 29.08 2.24
C VAL A 607 8.62 27.81 2.09
N SER A 608 7.43 27.95 1.49
CA SER A 608 6.58 26.83 1.09
C SER A 608 6.48 26.82 -0.44
N TYR A 609 6.98 25.74 -1.03
CA TYR A 609 6.85 25.46 -2.46
C TYR A 609 5.93 24.26 -2.67
N SER A 610 4.98 24.39 -3.59
CA SER A 610 4.04 23.32 -3.92
C SER A 610 3.83 23.26 -5.44
N LYS A 611 3.99 22.07 -6.01
CA LYS A 611 3.68 21.82 -7.42
C LYS A 611 2.94 20.51 -7.55
N HIS A 612 1.69 20.56 -8.00
CA HIS A 612 0.83 19.39 -8.16
C HIS A 612 0.29 19.34 -9.59
N ASN A 613 0.39 18.16 -10.19
CA ASN A 613 -0.12 17.87 -11.52
C ASN A 613 -1.06 16.65 -11.43
N ASN A 614 -2.33 16.84 -11.74
CA ASN A 614 -3.35 15.80 -11.71
C ASN A 614 -3.98 15.66 -13.09
N SER A 615 -3.96 14.45 -13.66
CA SER A 615 -4.50 14.18 -15.00
C SER A 615 -5.42 12.96 -14.98
N SER A 616 -6.73 13.17 -15.08
CA SER A 616 -7.74 12.13 -15.26
C SER A 616 -8.21 12.07 -16.70
N ASN A 617 -8.30 10.86 -17.27
CA ASN A 617 -8.63 10.70 -18.68
C ASN A 617 -9.46 9.44 -18.94
N VAL A 618 -10.63 9.60 -19.56
CA VAL A 618 -11.42 8.48 -20.09
C VAL A 618 -11.51 8.60 -21.60
N LYS A 619 -11.14 7.54 -22.30
CA LYS A 619 -11.18 7.49 -23.76
C LYS A 619 -11.84 6.22 -24.28
N ILE A 620 -12.97 6.34 -24.93
CA ILE A 620 -13.55 5.27 -25.75
C ILE A 620 -12.97 5.38 -27.14
N ALA A 621 -12.16 4.44 -27.58
CA ALA A 621 -11.40 4.56 -28.82
C ALA A 621 -11.26 3.22 -29.55
N ASN A 622 -10.91 3.29 -30.84
CA ASN A 622 -10.41 2.13 -31.53
C ASN A 622 -8.98 1.85 -31.09
N ASN A 623 -8.84 1.14 -29.96
CA ASN A 623 -7.58 0.86 -29.28
C ASN A 623 -6.94 -0.44 -29.80
N TYR A 624 -6.17 -0.36 -30.86
CA TYR A 624 -5.58 -1.52 -31.51
C TYR A 624 -4.44 -2.12 -30.67
N GLY A 625 -4.48 -3.45 -30.49
CA GLY A 625 -3.38 -4.22 -29.94
C GLY A 625 -2.24 -4.41 -30.95
N GLU A 626 -1.14 -5.02 -30.50
CA GLU A 626 0.01 -5.29 -31.36
C GLU A 626 -0.39 -6.19 -32.55
N GLY A 627 -0.10 -5.72 -33.76
CA GLY A 627 -0.41 -6.40 -35.02
C GLY A 627 -1.86 -6.26 -35.51
N GLN A 628 -2.71 -5.50 -34.84
CA GLN A 628 -4.07 -5.21 -35.28
C GLN A 628 -4.12 -3.99 -36.21
N THR A 629 -5.07 -4.02 -37.19
CA THR A 629 -5.33 -2.88 -38.06
C THR A 629 -6.82 -2.54 -38.10
N ALA A 630 -7.15 -1.33 -38.53
CA ALA A 630 -8.55 -0.89 -38.69
C ALA A 630 -9.34 -1.73 -39.71
N ALA A 631 -8.66 -2.41 -40.63
CA ALA A 631 -9.29 -3.26 -41.64
C ALA A 631 -9.74 -4.62 -41.08
N ASP A 632 -9.02 -5.12 -40.09
CA ASP A 632 -9.17 -6.49 -39.57
C ASP A 632 -9.91 -6.58 -38.23
N THR A 633 -10.16 -5.44 -37.60
CA THR A 633 -10.72 -5.42 -36.24
C THR A 633 -12.05 -4.64 -36.22
N PRO A 634 -13.10 -5.18 -35.58
CA PRO A 634 -14.35 -4.48 -35.41
C PRO A 634 -14.20 -3.12 -34.75
N LYS A 635 -15.04 -2.15 -35.14
CA LYS A 635 -15.10 -0.86 -34.45
C LYS A 635 -15.46 -1.03 -32.98
N THR A 636 -14.92 -0.16 -32.14
CA THR A 636 -15.33 -0.06 -30.75
C THR A 636 -16.82 0.33 -30.66
N THR A 637 -17.54 -0.44 -29.82
CA THR A 637 -18.98 -0.24 -29.63
C THR A 637 -19.32 -0.35 -28.14
N VAL A 638 -19.98 0.66 -27.59
CA VAL A 638 -20.55 0.65 -26.23
C VAL A 638 -22.06 0.64 -26.31
N THR A 639 -22.73 -0.27 -25.62
CA THR A 639 -24.21 -0.40 -25.64
C THR A 639 -24.76 -0.61 -24.25
N GLY A 640 -25.78 0.16 -23.86
CA GLY A 640 -26.45 0.04 -22.55
C GLY A 640 -27.84 0.71 -22.53
N ASP A 641 -28.53 0.58 -21.41
CA ASP A 641 -29.74 1.39 -21.19
C ASP A 641 -29.33 2.78 -20.72
N LYS A 642 -28.44 2.83 -19.73
CA LYS A 642 -27.76 4.04 -19.25
C LYS A 642 -26.28 3.89 -19.47
N VAL A 643 -25.66 4.87 -20.10
CA VAL A 643 -24.22 4.90 -20.35
C VAL A 643 -23.67 6.19 -19.75
N THR A 644 -22.77 6.05 -18.80
CA THR A 644 -22.02 7.17 -18.21
C THR A 644 -20.55 7.03 -18.56
N ILE A 645 -19.98 8.08 -19.10
CA ILE A 645 -18.53 8.18 -19.41
C ILE A 645 -18.05 9.45 -18.72
N GLY A 646 -17.24 9.33 -17.67
CA GLY A 646 -16.88 10.44 -16.79
C GLY A 646 -15.40 10.50 -16.47
N SER A 647 -14.86 11.70 -16.43
CA SER A 647 -13.53 12.00 -15.92
C SER A 647 -13.64 13.11 -14.89
N HIS A 648 -12.97 12.93 -13.75
CA HIS A 648 -13.06 13.89 -12.65
C HIS A 648 -11.70 14.07 -11.97
N VAL A 649 -11.40 15.31 -11.56
CA VAL A 649 -10.25 15.67 -10.72
C VAL A 649 -10.74 16.60 -9.63
N MET A 650 -10.58 16.17 -8.37
CA MET A 650 -10.77 17.01 -7.20
C MET A 650 -9.42 17.25 -6.53
N ASP A 651 -9.08 18.51 -6.29
CA ASP A 651 -7.82 18.90 -5.65
C ASP A 651 -8.07 19.83 -4.45
N VAL A 652 -7.82 19.34 -3.23
CA VAL A 652 -7.96 20.09 -1.99
C VAL A 652 -6.60 20.60 -1.54
N ILE A 653 -6.36 21.91 -1.74
CA ILE A 653 -5.04 22.53 -1.66
C ILE A 653 -4.90 23.34 -0.39
N THR A 654 -3.75 23.20 0.30
CA THR A 654 -3.30 24.08 1.36
C THR A 654 -1.83 24.43 1.16
N ASN A 655 -1.51 25.71 1.03
CA ASN A 655 -0.11 26.17 0.94
C ASN A 655 0.12 27.33 1.90
N GLY A 656 1.11 27.24 2.77
CA GLY A 656 1.35 28.23 3.80
C GLY A 656 2.82 28.48 4.11
N ALA A 657 3.21 29.75 4.25
CA ALA A 657 4.49 30.15 4.79
C ALA A 657 4.30 31.16 5.92
N SER A 658 4.89 30.92 7.08
CA SER A 658 4.80 31.82 8.23
C SER A 658 6.16 32.00 8.89
N ALA A 659 6.59 33.24 9.03
CA ALA A 659 7.83 33.60 9.69
C ALA A 659 7.59 34.63 10.79
N SER A 660 8.02 34.36 12.01
CA SER A 660 7.85 35.30 13.11
C SER A 660 9.11 35.48 13.95
N VAL A 661 9.33 36.71 14.36
CA VAL A 661 10.35 37.09 15.36
C VAL A 661 9.63 37.80 16.52
N SER A 662 9.59 37.17 17.69
CA SER A 662 8.98 37.74 18.90
C SER A 662 10.06 38.15 19.90
N PRO A 663 9.95 39.31 20.58
CA PRO A 663 10.89 39.70 21.63
C PRO A 663 10.74 38.81 22.85
N LYS A 664 11.81 38.65 23.64
CA LYS A 664 11.75 37.98 24.95
C LYS A 664 10.77 38.72 25.85
N THR A 665 9.82 38.03 26.46
CA THR A 665 9.07 38.52 27.60
C THR A 665 9.95 38.42 28.82
N ASN A 666 10.15 39.53 29.53
CA ASN A 666 10.95 39.59 30.77
C ASN A 666 10.36 38.70 31.87
N ASP A 667 11.14 37.72 32.31
CA ASP A 667 11.00 37.19 33.64
C ASP A 667 11.42 38.30 34.63
N LYS A 668 10.59 38.60 35.63
CA LYS A 668 10.71 39.77 36.53
C LYS A 668 11.97 39.86 37.38
N ASP A 669 12.87 38.83 37.29
CA ASP A 669 14.01 38.72 38.16
C ASP A 669 15.40 38.98 37.54
N HIS A 670 15.51 39.33 36.25
CA HIS A 670 16.80 39.62 35.61
C HIS A 670 16.88 40.98 34.96
N SER A 671 17.43 41.93 35.72
CA SER A 671 17.56 43.35 35.37
C SER A 671 18.66 43.71 34.37
N GLN A 672 19.13 42.78 33.55
CA GLN A 672 20.17 43.05 32.52
C GLN A 672 19.95 42.26 31.20
N ASP A 673 18.77 42.19 30.70
CA ASP A 673 18.53 41.59 29.37
C ASP A 673 18.89 42.54 28.25
N GLN A 674 19.84 42.16 27.42
CA GLN A 674 20.21 42.88 26.23
C GLN A 674 19.15 42.60 25.15
N ASN A 675 18.44 43.62 24.77
CA ASN A 675 17.40 43.60 23.73
C ASN A 675 17.99 43.33 22.35
N LYS A 676 17.33 42.46 21.58
CA LYS A 676 17.65 42.29 20.14
C LYS A 676 17.41 43.62 19.43
N GLU A 677 18.45 44.18 18.84
CA GLU A 677 18.37 45.52 18.26
C GLU A 677 17.66 45.55 16.90
N ASN A 678 17.77 44.42 16.14
CA ASN A 678 17.20 44.34 14.78
C ASN A 678 16.49 42.98 14.61
N SER A 679 15.35 43.02 13.94
CA SER A 679 14.54 41.81 13.64
C SER A 679 14.12 41.80 12.18
N PHE A 680 14.25 40.63 11.54
CA PHE A 680 13.88 40.41 10.16
C PHE A 680 13.01 39.13 10.06
N ALA A 681 11.86 39.26 9.39
CA ALA A 681 11.03 38.09 9.08
C ALA A 681 10.64 38.09 7.60
N GLY A 682 10.72 36.91 6.97
CA GLY A 682 10.34 36.76 5.57
C GLY A 682 9.59 35.48 5.33
N ALA A 683 8.42 35.53 4.67
CA ALA A 683 7.64 34.36 4.31
C ALA A 683 7.32 34.37 2.81
N VAL A 684 7.55 33.24 2.14
CA VAL A 684 7.26 33.06 0.72
C VAL A 684 6.45 31.79 0.52
N GLY A 685 5.23 31.92 -0.01
CA GLY A 685 4.41 30.86 -0.52
C GLY A 685 4.41 30.88 -2.05
N TYR A 686 4.73 29.75 -2.67
CA TYR A 686 4.65 29.58 -4.12
C TYR A 686 3.94 28.27 -4.43
N GLY A 687 2.95 28.30 -5.33
CA GLY A 687 2.20 27.10 -5.71
C GLY A 687 1.82 27.11 -7.18
N VAL A 688 1.92 25.94 -7.82
CA VAL A 688 1.44 25.67 -9.18
C VAL A 688 0.59 24.41 -9.14
N TYR A 689 -0.66 24.53 -9.58
CA TYR A 689 -1.65 23.46 -9.53
C TYR A 689 -2.23 23.27 -10.93
N ASP A 690 -1.90 22.12 -11.54
CA ASP A 690 -2.29 21.77 -12.90
C ASP A 690 -3.29 20.60 -12.83
N ASN A 691 -4.59 20.87 -13.06
CA ASN A 691 -5.65 19.89 -13.04
C ASN A 691 -6.25 19.69 -14.42
N THR A 692 -6.15 18.49 -14.95
CA THR A 692 -6.70 18.13 -16.26
C THR A 692 -7.68 16.97 -16.13
N SER A 693 -8.91 17.19 -16.60
CA SER A 693 -9.93 16.16 -16.75
C SER A 693 -10.33 16.05 -18.23
N ARG A 694 -10.44 14.84 -18.77
CA ARG A 694 -10.87 14.63 -20.15
C ARG A 694 -11.72 13.38 -20.31
N ALA A 695 -12.93 13.52 -20.81
CA ALA A 695 -13.78 12.43 -21.24
C ALA A 695 -14.01 12.48 -22.76
N GLU A 696 -13.61 11.43 -23.48
CA GLU A 696 -13.64 11.41 -24.95
C GLU A 696 -14.34 10.17 -25.52
N ILE A 697 -15.33 10.38 -26.36
CA ILE A 697 -15.80 9.36 -27.32
C ILE A 697 -15.02 9.60 -28.61
N GLY A 698 -14.09 8.71 -28.93
CA GLY A 698 -13.14 8.85 -30.03
C GLY A 698 -13.74 8.74 -31.43
N ALA A 699 -12.93 9.05 -32.41
CA ALA A 699 -13.34 9.05 -33.84
C ALA A 699 -13.79 7.67 -34.32
N GLY A 700 -14.95 7.63 -34.99
CA GLY A 700 -15.53 6.43 -35.57
C GLY A 700 -16.02 5.38 -34.55
N VAL A 701 -16.09 5.69 -33.29
CA VAL A 701 -16.65 4.85 -32.21
C VAL A 701 -18.17 4.91 -32.23
N ALA A 702 -18.85 3.81 -31.88
CA ALA A 702 -20.29 3.77 -31.73
C ALA A 702 -20.69 3.65 -30.25
N VAL A 703 -21.53 4.57 -29.76
CA VAL A 703 -22.12 4.50 -28.41
C VAL A 703 -23.64 4.52 -28.53
N ASN A 704 -24.30 3.52 -27.93
CA ASN A 704 -25.75 3.37 -28.00
C ASN A 704 -26.34 3.21 -26.60
N ALA A 705 -27.08 4.22 -26.17
CA ALA A 705 -27.81 4.23 -24.91
C ALA A 705 -29.33 4.26 -25.20
N SER A 706 -30.08 3.33 -24.60
CA SER A 706 -31.53 3.29 -24.85
C SER A 706 -32.32 4.32 -24.05
N GLN A 707 -31.77 4.81 -22.94
CA GLN A 707 -32.39 5.80 -22.04
C GLN A 707 -31.57 7.09 -21.96
N SER A 708 -30.28 7.01 -21.54
CA SER A 708 -29.43 8.19 -21.43
C SER A 708 -27.97 7.90 -21.70
N LEU A 709 -27.29 8.82 -22.37
CA LEU A 709 -25.85 8.93 -22.47
C LEU A 709 -25.40 10.20 -21.75
N GLU A 710 -24.50 10.05 -20.79
CA GLU A 710 -23.84 11.15 -20.11
C GLU A 710 -22.31 11.08 -20.37
N LEU A 711 -21.78 12.14 -20.94
CA LEU A 711 -20.34 12.37 -21.13
C LEU A 711 -19.95 13.57 -20.30
N THR A 712 -19.18 13.35 -19.23
CA THR A 712 -18.85 14.39 -18.27
C THR A 712 -17.36 14.51 -18.05
N SER A 713 -16.90 15.75 -17.92
CA SER A 713 -15.53 16.06 -17.50
C SER A 713 -15.58 17.16 -16.45
N GLU A 714 -14.88 16.98 -15.33
CA GLU A 714 -14.98 17.89 -14.20
C GLU A 714 -13.63 18.10 -13.52
N THR A 715 -13.32 19.37 -13.21
CA THR A 715 -12.21 19.74 -12.34
C THR A 715 -12.73 20.55 -11.18
N GLU A 716 -12.41 20.15 -9.96
CA GLU A 716 -12.86 20.82 -8.74
C GLU A 716 -11.70 21.16 -7.81
N GLU A 717 -11.64 22.42 -7.39
CA GLU A 717 -10.81 22.90 -6.29
C GLU A 717 -11.74 23.50 -5.22
N PRO A 718 -12.34 22.65 -4.37
CA PRO A 718 -13.34 23.11 -3.42
C PRO A 718 -12.69 23.78 -2.22
N VAL A 719 -13.35 24.82 -1.71
CA VAL A 719 -13.12 25.36 -0.37
C VAL A 719 -14.19 24.81 0.56
N LEU A 720 -13.80 24.01 1.51
CA LEU A 720 -14.71 23.63 2.60
C LEU A 720 -14.77 24.78 3.59
N TRP A 721 -15.78 25.64 3.43
CA TRP A 721 -16.05 26.68 4.41
C TRP A 721 -16.41 26.06 5.75
N PRO A 722 -15.71 26.42 6.85
CA PRO A 722 -16.19 26.07 8.16
C PRO A 722 -17.55 26.73 8.37
N ASP A 723 -18.34 26.16 9.23
CA ASP A 723 -19.64 26.70 9.53
C ASP A 723 -19.55 28.18 10.00
N ALA A 724 -20.69 28.88 10.08
CA ALA A 724 -20.76 30.32 10.29
C ALA A 724 -19.93 30.89 11.47
N SER A 725 -19.22 30.07 12.22
CA SER A 725 -18.33 30.49 13.32
C SER A 725 -17.13 31.30 12.85
N ILE A 726 -16.68 31.13 11.57
CA ILE A 726 -15.63 31.98 11.00
C ILE A 726 -16.06 33.46 10.90
N LEU A 727 -17.34 33.70 10.70
CA LEU A 727 -17.87 35.06 10.66
C LEU A 727 -17.70 35.78 12.02
N ASN A 728 -17.64 35.03 13.11
CA ASN A 728 -17.37 35.57 14.44
C ASN A 728 -15.92 36.04 14.61
N VAL A 729 -14.98 35.52 13.81
CA VAL A 729 -13.60 36.03 13.77
C VAL A 729 -13.56 37.42 13.13
N PHE A 730 -14.49 37.71 12.21
CA PHE A 730 -14.62 39.00 11.53
C PHE A 730 -15.54 39.98 12.27
N ASP A 731 -16.44 39.53 13.17
CA ASP A 731 -17.37 40.39 13.94
C ASP A 731 -16.65 41.35 14.91
N GLY A 732 -15.40 41.04 15.28
CA GLY A 732 -14.56 41.93 16.07
C GLY A 732 -13.98 43.15 15.32
N LEU A 733 -14.16 43.24 13.99
CA LEU A 733 -13.54 44.24 13.11
C LEU A 733 -14.27 45.60 13.08
N ALA A 734 -15.49 45.68 13.54
CA ALA A 734 -16.27 46.91 13.50
C ALA A 734 -15.89 47.89 14.62
N GLY A 735 -14.68 48.42 14.64
CA GLY A 735 -14.26 49.46 15.54
C GLY A 735 -12.79 49.37 16.00
N ASN A 736 -11.90 50.09 15.37
CA ASN A 736 -10.45 50.17 15.56
C ASN A 736 -9.62 49.06 14.90
N VAL A 737 -9.54 49.10 13.59
CA VAL A 737 -8.72 48.22 12.71
C VAL A 737 -7.23 48.19 13.08
N LEU A 738 -6.73 49.24 13.72
CA LEU A 738 -5.29 49.49 13.97
C LEU A 738 -4.75 48.81 15.25
N GLU A 739 -5.53 48.68 16.29
CA GLU A 739 -5.12 47.94 17.53
C GLU A 739 -5.43 46.44 17.47
N LYS A 740 -6.28 46.05 16.51
CA LYS A 740 -6.79 44.67 16.41
C LYS A 740 -6.25 43.85 15.23
N GLY A 741 -5.43 44.46 14.34
CA GLY A 741 -4.89 43.76 13.18
C GLY A 741 -3.99 42.55 13.57
N GLU A 742 -3.18 42.72 14.64
CA GLU A 742 -2.36 41.64 15.17
C GLU A 742 -3.21 40.59 15.88
N ALA A 743 -4.20 41.01 16.64
CA ALA A 743 -5.15 40.13 17.30
C ALA A 743 -6.04 39.38 16.30
N LEU A 744 -6.37 39.99 15.17
CA LEU A 744 -7.14 39.34 14.11
C LEU A 744 -6.34 38.26 13.42
N LEU A 745 -5.11 38.55 13.02
CA LEU A 745 -4.21 37.57 12.41
C LEU A 745 -3.93 36.41 13.35
N THR A 746 -3.68 36.70 14.63
CA THR A 746 -3.49 35.68 15.69
C THR A 746 -4.77 34.89 15.95
N ASN A 747 -5.95 35.51 15.91
CA ASN A 747 -7.21 34.80 16.10
C ASN A 747 -7.59 33.92 14.89
N ILE A 748 -7.29 34.37 13.68
CA ILE A 748 -7.45 33.55 12.46
C ILE A 748 -6.45 32.39 12.52
N GLU A 749 -5.20 32.66 12.87
CA GLU A 749 -4.15 31.64 13.01
C GLU A 749 -4.56 30.60 14.07
N LYS A 750 -4.98 31.03 15.22
CA LYS A 750 -5.47 30.16 16.30
C LYS A 750 -6.71 29.38 15.92
N TYR A 751 -7.68 29.99 15.22
CA TYR A 751 -8.85 29.29 14.74
C TYR A 751 -8.49 28.21 13.72
N LEU A 752 -7.55 28.47 12.82
CA LEU A 752 -7.02 27.52 11.85
C LEU A 752 -6.25 26.37 12.52
N GLU A 753 -5.54 26.66 13.62
CA GLU A 753 -4.84 25.69 14.43
C GLU A 753 -5.80 24.83 15.27
N ASP A 754 -6.86 25.44 15.84
CA ASP A 754 -7.85 24.74 16.67
C ASP A 754 -8.86 23.89 15.85
N ASN A 755 -8.97 24.10 14.52
CA ASN A 755 -9.92 23.41 13.65
C ASN A 755 -9.25 22.89 12.35
N PRO A 756 -8.24 22.06 12.43
CA PRO A 756 -7.49 21.61 11.26
C PRO A 756 -8.31 20.77 10.27
N MET A 757 -9.44 20.20 10.70
CA MET A 757 -10.36 19.41 9.87
C MET A 757 -11.44 20.25 9.17
N SER A 758 -11.54 21.55 9.47
CA SER A 758 -12.60 22.43 8.95
C SER A 758 -12.13 23.30 7.77
N PHE A 759 -10.86 23.28 7.46
CA PHE A 759 -10.23 24.10 6.41
C PHE A 759 -9.57 23.24 5.35
N TYR A 760 -10.38 22.63 4.52
CA TYR A 760 -9.97 22.26 3.19
C TYR A 760 -10.16 23.49 2.29
N THR A 761 -9.25 24.41 2.36
CA THR A 761 -9.28 25.59 1.54
C THR A 761 -8.00 25.64 0.74
N SER A 762 -8.07 26.10 -0.47
CA SER A 762 -6.90 26.71 -1.12
C SER A 762 -6.46 27.90 -0.27
N LEU A 763 -6.05 27.62 0.97
CA LEU A 763 -5.57 28.61 1.89
C LEU A 763 -4.09 28.84 1.62
N VAL A 764 -3.83 29.86 0.87
CA VAL A 764 -2.49 30.31 0.68
C VAL A 764 -2.21 31.45 1.63
N LYS A 765 -1.37 31.21 2.62
CA LYS A 765 -1.01 32.20 3.62
C LYS A 765 0.50 32.45 3.62
N SER A 766 0.93 33.65 3.41
CA SER A 766 2.26 34.08 3.84
C SER A 766 2.12 35.18 4.89
N SER A 767 2.73 34.98 6.05
CA SER A 767 2.74 35.97 7.11
C SER A 767 4.16 36.19 7.65
N ALA A 768 4.58 37.43 7.75
CA ALA A 768 5.83 37.74 8.37
C ALA A 768 5.58 38.71 9.52
N ASN A 769 6.05 38.36 10.71
CA ASN A 769 5.80 39.14 11.92
C ASN A 769 7.10 39.48 12.61
N THR A 770 7.36 40.79 12.83
CA THR A 770 8.50 41.21 13.64
C THR A 770 8.02 42.12 14.76
N SER A 771 8.36 41.79 15.99
CA SER A 771 8.25 42.76 17.09
C SER A 771 9.60 42.94 17.75
N SER A 772 10.18 44.11 17.66
CA SER A 772 11.39 44.50 18.37
C SER A 772 11.02 45.44 19.52
N GLY A 773 11.08 44.99 20.77
CA GLY A 773 10.91 45.83 21.95
C GLY A 773 9.78 45.40 22.91
N ASP A 774 9.89 45.77 24.20
CA ASP A 774 9.02 45.34 25.30
C ASP A 774 7.58 45.83 25.20
N ALA A 775 6.67 44.98 25.72
CA ALA A 775 5.23 45.26 25.85
C ALA A 775 4.87 46.14 27.06
N ASN A 776 5.82 46.61 27.89
CA ASN A 776 5.50 47.46 29.03
C ASN A 776 5.49 48.94 28.69
N PRO A 777 4.38 49.66 28.94
CA PRO A 777 4.34 51.10 28.76
C PRO A 777 5.16 51.78 29.85
N GLY A 778 6.35 52.22 29.51
CA GLY A 778 7.16 53.07 30.42
C GLY A 778 8.66 52.84 30.41
N GLU A 779 9.21 51.82 29.80
CA GLU A 779 10.65 51.58 29.64
C GLU A 779 11.19 51.93 28.29
N GLU A 780 12.45 52.45 28.22
CA GLU A 780 13.10 52.77 26.95
C GLU A 780 13.37 51.49 26.15
N LYS A 781 12.74 51.40 24.99
CA LYS A 781 12.86 50.27 24.09
C LYS A 781 14.09 50.43 23.20
N ASN A 782 14.97 49.44 23.15
CA ASN A 782 16.24 49.46 22.45
C ASN A 782 16.21 48.84 21.03
N GLY A 783 15.09 48.33 20.54
CA GLY A 783 14.99 47.81 19.19
C GLY A 783 15.04 48.89 18.12
N ILE A 784 16.02 48.80 17.17
CA ILE A 784 16.27 49.83 16.20
C ILE A 784 15.44 49.61 14.93
N VAL A 785 15.48 48.40 14.36
CA VAL A 785 14.85 48.07 13.09
C VAL A 785 14.03 46.78 13.16
N GLY A 786 12.82 46.82 12.63
CA GLY A 786 11.99 45.64 12.39
C GLY A 786 11.52 45.62 10.93
N ILE A 787 11.90 44.59 10.18
CA ILE A 787 11.51 44.44 8.78
C ILE A 787 10.79 43.13 8.60
N ALA A 788 9.58 43.19 8.02
CA ALA A 788 8.77 42.04 7.69
C ALA A 788 8.38 42.05 6.22
N GLY A 789 8.40 40.89 5.57
CA GLY A 789 7.98 40.75 4.18
C GLY A 789 7.30 39.42 3.89
N SER A 790 6.12 39.46 3.28
CA SER A 790 5.41 38.28 2.86
C SER A 790 5.09 38.29 1.37
N VAL A 791 5.34 37.18 0.69
CA VAL A 791 5.06 37.02 -0.72
C VAL A 791 4.24 35.77 -0.91
N ASN A 792 3.16 35.86 -1.70
CA ASN A 792 2.30 34.77 -2.02
C ASN A 792 2.00 34.75 -3.51
N LEU A 793 2.43 33.70 -4.20
CA LEU A 793 2.33 33.54 -5.65
C LEU A 793 1.66 32.19 -5.95
N MET A 794 0.48 32.22 -6.57
CA MET A 794 -0.28 31.00 -6.87
C MET A 794 -0.74 30.98 -8.32
N GLU A 795 -0.65 29.80 -8.93
CA GLU A 795 -1.07 29.54 -10.30
C GLU A 795 -1.98 28.31 -10.30
N PHE A 796 -3.20 28.47 -10.82
CA PHE A 796 -4.22 27.45 -10.94
C PHE A 796 -4.55 27.27 -12.42
N ASN A 797 -4.18 26.11 -12.97
CA ASN A 797 -4.37 25.75 -14.38
C ASN A 797 -5.34 24.57 -14.48
N ASN A 798 -6.59 24.85 -14.82
CA ASN A 798 -7.64 23.85 -14.89
C ASN A 798 -8.10 23.62 -16.32
N LYS A 799 -8.14 22.35 -16.71
CA LYS A 799 -8.61 21.97 -18.02
C LYS A 799 -9.67 20.87 -17.92
N SER A 800 -10.86 21.13 -18.45
CA SER A 800 -11.95 20.18 -18.50
C SER A 800 -12.49 20.03 -19.92
N ASP A 801 -12.32 18.84 -20.51
CA ASP A 801 -12.71 18.56 -21.90
C ASP A 801 -13.70 17.39 -21.96
N ALA A 802 -14.96 17.62 -22.35
CA ALA A 802 -15.93 16.59 -22.73
C ALA A 802 -16.09 16.57 -24.25
N VAL A 803 -15.63 15.50 -24.93
CA VAL A 803 -15.46 15.51 -26.40
C VAL A 803 -16.13 14.30 -27.04
N ILE A 804 -17.03 14.53 -27.95
CA ILE A 804 -17.47 13.56 -28.98
C ILE A 804 -16.68 13.88 -30.24
N ALA A 805 -15.72 13.03 -30.61
CA ALA A 805 -14.79 13.30 -31.71
C ALA A 805 -15.43 13.06 -33.08
N ASP A 806 -14.74 13.49 -34.14
CA ASP A 806 -15.22 13.46 -35.54
C ASP A 806 -15.66 12.08 -35.98
N GLY A 807 -16.81 12.02 -36.64
CA GLY A 807 -17.36 10.80 -37.21
C GLY A 807 -17.83 9.76 -36.20
N ALA A 808 -17.94 10.08 -34.91
CA ALA A 808 -18.54 9.20 -33.91
C ALA A 808 -20.04 8.96 -34.21
N GLU A 809 -20.54 7.80 -33.80
CA GLU A 809 -21.90 7.36 -34.03
C GLU A 809 -22.66 7.19 -32.71
N ILE A 810 -23.55 8.11 -32.37
CA ILE A 810 -24.28 8.13 -31.11
C ILE A 810 -25.75 7.71 -31.34
N ASN A 811 -26.16 6.66 -30.63
CA ASN A 811 -27.52 6.12 -30.62
C ASN A 811 -28.06 5.72 -32.01
N GLN A 812 -27.15 5.38 -32.93
CA GLN A 812 -27.56 5.02 -34.32
C GLN A 812 -28.32 3.69 -34.38
N LEU A 813 -28.18 2.83 -33.36
CA LEU A 813 -28.98 1.60 -33.23
C LEU A 813 -30.48 1.89 -33.05
N TYR A 814 -30.84 3.05 -32.53
CA TYR A 814 -32.20 3.47 -32.23
C TYR A 814 -32.74 4.51 -33.21
N ASN A 815 -31.96 4.93 -34.19
CA ASN A 815 -32.33 5.94 -35.18
C ASN A 815 -33.31 5.35 -36.21
N PRO A 816 -34.58 5.79 -36.28
CA PRO A 816 -35.58 5.23 -37.18
C PRO A 816 -35.27 5.42 -38.66
N ASN A 817 -34.30 6.27 -39.00
CA ASN A 817 -33.84 6.43 -40.37
C ASN A 817 -32.85 5.36 -40.81
N ASN A 818 -32.36 4.52 -39.92
CA ASN A 818 -31.42 3.45 -40.20
C ASN A 818 -32.14 2.11 -40.45
N ALA A 819 -31.67 1.32 -41.41
CA ALA A 819 -32.17 -0.03 -41.61
C ALA A 819 -31.87 -0.92 -40.41
N GLY A 820 -32.88 -1.64 -39.91
CA GLY A 820 -32.71 -2.55 -38.76
C GLY A 820 -32.62 -1.87 -37.40
N TYR A 821 -33.08 -0.63 -37.28
CA TYR A 821 -33.12 0.07 -36.00
C TYR A 821 -33.98 -0.65 -34.95
N THR A 822 -33.61 -0.52 -33.69
CA THR A 822 -34.39 -0.99 -32.56
C THR A 822 -35.35 0.13 -32.12
N ARG A 823 -36.66 -0.13 -32.16
CA ARG A 823 -37.65 0.87 -31.76
C ARG A 823 -37.64 1.09 -30.23
N LEU A 824 -37.61 2.35 -29.81
CA LEU A 824 -37.85 2.79 -28.46
C LEU A 824 -39.15 3.55 -28.34
N ASP A 825 -39.79 3.50 -27.15
CA ASP A 825 -41.01 4.30 -26.87
C ASP A 825 -40.68 5.80 -26.69
N LYS A 826 -39.50 6.11 -26.21
CA LYS A 826 -38.94 7.46 -26.07
C LYS A 826 -37.51 7.50 -26.59
N ALA A 827 -37.19 8.54 -27.37
CA ALA A 827 -35.82 8.76 -27.78
C ALA A 827 -34.92 9.06 -26.58
N PRO A 828 -33.65 8.58 -26.58
CA PRO A 828 -32.75 8.73 -25.46
C PRO A 828 -32.29 10.18 -25.26
N ALA A 829 -31.94 10.54 -24.02
CA ALA A 829 -31.29 11.80 -23.70
C ALA A 829 -29.77 11.69 -23.92
N VAL A 830 -29.13 12.77 -24.37
CA VAL A 830 -27.68 12.89 -24.49
C VAL A 830 -27.21 14.16 -23.79
N LYS A 831 -26.32 14.02 -22.84
CA LYS A 831 -25.68 15.12 -22.13
C LYS A 831 -24.17 15.09 -22.37
N VAL A 832 -23.61 16.24 -22.75
CA VAL A 832 -22.15 16.49 -22.85
C VAL A 832 -21.83 17.68 -21.96
N SER A 833 -21.17 17.46 -20.84
CA SER A 833 -20.89 18.50 -19.86
C SER A 833 -19.41 18.56 -19.50
N ALA A 834 -18.86 19.76 -19.55
CA ALA A 834 -17.55 20.05 -19.04
C ALA A 834 -17.65 21.15 -17.98
N ASP A 835 -17.11 20.90 -16.80
CA ASP A 835 -17.24 21.82 -15.67
C ASP A 835 -15.86 22.04 -15.01
N SER A 836 -15.62 23.27 -14.60
CA SER A 836 -14.46 23.64 -13.78
C SER A 836 -14.92 24.55 -12.65
N TYR A 837 -14.67 24.12 -11.42
CA TYR A 837 -14.98 24.85 -10.21
C TYR A 837 -13.72 25.15 -9.44
N VAL A 838 -13.43 26.43 -9.22
CA VAL A 838 -12.26 26.89 -8.45
C VAL A 838 -12.74 27.85 -7.38
N GLU A 839 -12.51 27.49 -6.13
CA GLU A 839 -12.76 28.35 -4.99
C GLU A 839 -11.47 28.55 -4.20
N THR A 840 -11.02 29.78 -3.98
CA THR A 840 -9.76 30.07 -3.30
C THR A 840 -9.91 31.14 -2.24
N PHE A 841 -9.25 30.94 -1.11
CA PHE A 841 -9.04 31.97 -0.08
C PHE A 841 -7.56 32.25 0.06
N ASN A 842 -7.11 33.40 -0.38
CA ASN A 842 -5.72 33.80 -0.43
C ASN A 842 -5.42 34.91 0.60
N MET A 843 -4.38 34.72 1.41
CA MET A 843 -3.95 35.70 2.40
C MET A 843 -2.46 36.00 2.31
N SER A 844 -2.12 37.28 2.31
CA SER A 844 -0.75 37.74 2.51
C SER A 844 -0.75 38.86 3.54
N GLY A 845 -0.07 38.68 4.66
CA GLY A 845 -0.09 39.63 5.74
C GLY A 845 1.24 39.77 6.45
N GLU A 846 1.48 40.99 6.99
CA GLU A 846 2.70 41.22 7.74
C GLU A 846 2.51 42.29 8.83
N TYR A 847 3.38 42.21 9.83
CA TYR A 847 3.51 43.19 10.88
C TYR A 847 4.99 43.49 11.14
N GLY A 848 5.39 44.74 10.96
CA GLY A 848 6.72 45.20 11.30
C GLY A 848 6.69 46.21 12.46
N GLY A 849 7.08 45.82 13.65
CA GLY A 849 7.14 46.67 14.84
C GLY A 849 8.56 46.89 15.35
N ALA A 850 8.93 48.16 15.57
CA ALA A 850 10.20 48.50 16.18
C ALA A 850 10.14 49.84 16.95
N ALA A 851 11.11 50.07 17.86
CA ALA A 851 11.16 51.33 18.60
C ALA A 851 11.54 52.54 17.73
N LYS A 852 12.42 52.32 16.73
CA LYS A 852 12.92 53.42 15.84
C LYS A 852 12.41 53.31 14.41
N PHE A 853 12.42 52.14 13.80
CA PHE A 853 12.05 51.98 12.39
C PHE A 853 11.36 50.60 12.20
N GLY A 854 10.14 50.61 11.77
CA GLY A 854 9.38 49.42 11.37
C GLY A 854 9.02 49.54 9.87
N LEU A 855 9.31 48.53 9.12
CA LEU A 855 8.96 48.43 7.71
C LEU A 855 8.28 47.11 7.44
N GLY A 856 7.20 47.15 6.71
CA GLY A 856 6.45 46.02 6.29
C GLY A 856 6.06 46.06 4.81
N GLY A 857 5.98 44.88 4.10
CA GLY A 857 5.55 44.79 2.69
C GLY A 857 4.97 43.42 2.40
N SER A 858 3.68 43.35 2.00
CA SER A 858 3.02 42.12 1.56
C SER A 858 2.72 42.18 0.07
N TYR A 859 2.92 41.05 -0.61
CA TYR A 859 2.60 40.87 -2.01
C TYR A 859 1.81 39.57 -2.20
N LEU A 860 0.67 39.69 -2.89
CA LEU A 860 -0.17 38.55 -3.22
C LEU A 860 -0.51 38.60 -4.70
N GLN A 861 -0.28 37.52 -5.41
CA GLN A 861 -0.68 37.37 -6.80
C GLN A 861 -1.17 35.98 -7.07
N THR A 862 -2.33 35.88 -7.73
CA THR A 862 -2.95 34.61 -8.12
C THR A 862 -3.31 34.67 -9.58
N TRP A 863 -2.93 33.63 -10.32
CA TRP A 863 -3.30 33.44 -11.72
C TRP A 863 -4.28 32.28 -11.83
N TYR A 864 -5.29 32.45 -12.65
CA TYR A 864 -6.27 31.43 -12.98
C TYR A 864 -6.33 31.24 -14.50
N ASP A 865 -6.03 30.03 -14.99
CA ASP A 865 -6.23 29.64 -16.40
C ASP A 865 -7.18 28.43 -16.44
N SER A 866 -8.45 28.66 -16.74
CA SER A 866 -9.45 27.58 -16.84
C SER A 866 -9.91 27.45 -18.28
N LYS A 867 -9.70 26.26 -18.84
CA LYS A 867 -10.13 25.88 -20.19
C LYS A 867 -11.21 24.81 -20.11
N VAL A 868 -12.43 25.14 -20.47
CA VAL A 868 -13.58 24.24 -20.35
C VAL A 868 -14.25 24.07 -21.70
N ASN A 869 -14.27 22.85 -22.20
CA ASN A 869 -14.76 22.57 -23.54
C ASN A 869 -15.75 21.39 -23.55
N ALA A 870 -16.99 21.61 -23.96
CA ALA A 870 -17.94 20.58 -24.34
C ALA A 870 -18.09 20.59 -25.86
N ILE A 871 -17.58 19.55 -26.53
CA ILE A 871 -17.39 19.56 -28.00
C ILE A 871 -18.10 18.38 -28.64
N ILE A 872 -18.86 18.64 -29.69
CA ILE A 872 -19.32 17.66 -30.66
C ILE A 872 -18.63 17.95 -31.99
N GLY A 873 -17.76 17.04 -32.43
CA GLY A 873 -16.91 17.19 -33.61
C GLY A 873 -17.66 17.10 -34.96
N ASP A 874 -16.89 17.15 -36.04
CA ASP A 874 -17.41 17.13 -37.39
C ASP A 874 -17.93 15.74 -37.81
N ASN A 875 -18.97 15.70 -38.61
CA ASN A 875 -19.59 14.49 -39.18
C ASN A 875 -20.08 13.47 -38.11
N VAL A 876 -20.29 13.89 -36.87
CA VAL A 876 -20.91 13.07 -35.82
C VAL A 876 -22.34 12.75 -36.20
N LYS A 877 -22.71 11.47 -36.16
CA LYS A 877 -24.09 11.01 -36.35
C LYS A 877 -24.73 10.83 -34.97
N LEU A 878 -25.64 11.70 -34.59
CA LEU A 878 -26.28 11.69 -33.30
C LEU A 878 -27.79 11.57 -33.40
N TYR A 879 -28.41 10.64 -32.66
CA TYR A 879 -29.83 10.52 -32.44
C TYR A 879 -30.19 10.70 -30.97
N ALA A 880 -30.99 11.70 -30.65
CA ALA A 880 -31.39 12.02 -29.28
C ALA A 880 -32.82 12.62 -29.27
N GLY A 881 -33.56 12.40 -28.22
CA GLY A 881 -34.79 13.14 -27.89
C GLY A 881 -34.49 14.50 -27.28
N ASP A 882 -33.56 14.51 -26.33
CA ASP A 882 -33.03 15.68 -25.65
C ASP A 882 -31.50 15.71 -25.81
N LEU A 883 -30.94 16.86 -26.19
CA LEU A 883 -29.50 17.10 -26.26
C LEU A 883 -29.12 18.29 -25.37
N ASP A 884 -28.26 18.05 -24.39
CA ASP A 884 -27.69 19.09 -23.51
C ASP A 884 -26.19 19.14 -23.70
N VAL A 885 -25.66 20.29 -24.12
CA VAL A 885 -24.22 20.53 -24.28
C VAL A 885 -23.86 21.75 -23.45
N ASN A 886 -23.12 21.55 -22.39
CA ASN A 886 -22.80 22.56 -21.39
C ASN A 886 -21.30 22.64 -21.10
N ALA A 887 -20.75 23.86 -21.10
CA ALA A 887 -19.41 24.14 -20.60
C ALA A 887 -19.50 25.26 -19.56
N SER A 888 -19.05 25.01 -18.33
CA SER A 888 -19.16 25.94 -17.20
C SER A 888 -17.83 26.09 -16.49
N ALA A 889 -17.40 27.33 -16.29
CA ALA A 889 -16.27 27.67 -15.45
C ALA A 889 -16.73 28.61 -14.32
N THR A 890 -16.57 28.18 -13.09
CA THR A 890 -16.92 28.96 -11.91
C THR A 890 -15.68 29.26 -11.09
N HIS A 891 -15.39 30.54 -10.90
CA HIS A 891 -14.30 31.01 -10.06
C HIS A 891 -14.85 31.84 -8.92
N ARG A 892 -14.50 31.48 -7.69
CA ARG A 892 -14.76 32.25 -6.48
C ARG A 892 -13.44 32.49 -5.76
N ASN A 893 -13.06 33.74 -5.60
CA ASN A 893 -11.82 34.11 -4.96
C ASN A 893 -12.03 35.18 -3.90
N LEU A 894 -11.48 34.95 -2.72
CA LEU A 894 -11.35 35.93 -1.67
C LEU A 894 -9.84 36.12 -1.40
N SER A 895 -9.32 37.32 -1.72
CA SER A 895 -7.91 37.65 -1.53
C SER A 895 -7.77 38.79 -0.55
N ILE A 896 -6.95 38.61 0.48
CA ILE A 896 -6.69 39.62 1.51
C ILE A 896 -5.18 39.89 1.57
N ALA A 897 -4.73 41.10 1.29
CA ALA A 897 -3.37 41.53 1.50
C ALA A 897 -3.35 42.70 2.51
N GLY A 898 -2.52 42.60 3.52
CA GLY A 898 -2.44 43.64 4.56
C GLY A 898 -1.03 43.85 5.10
N THR A 899 -0.66 45.09 5.29
CA THR A 899 0.62 45.49 5.86
C THR A 899 0.37 46.40 7.06
N ALA A 900 1.00 46.14 8.20
CA ALA A 900 0.99 47.01 9.35
C ALA A 900 2.41 47.29 9.86
N GLY A 901 2.75 48.56 10.04
CA GLY A 901 4.04 48.96 10.62
C GLY A 901 3.79 49.85 11.86
N TYR A 902 4.51 49.64 12.94
CA TYR A 902 4.40 50.45 14.16
C TYR A 902 5.72 51.12 14.53
N LYS A 903 5.64 52.42 14.78
CA LYS A 903 6.72 53.22 15.38
C LYS A 903 6.15 53.94 16.60
N LYS A 904 6.90 54.04 17.70
CA LYS A 904 6.46 54.73 18.96
C LYS A 904 5.88 56.17 18.76
N SER A 905 6.11 56.78 17.64
CA SER A 905 5.66 58.17 17.33
C SER A 905 4.79 58.33 16.08
N SER A 906 4.51 57.26 15.33
CA SER A 906 3.65 57.36 14.14
C SER A 906 3.20 55.99 13.66
N ILE A 907 1.94 55.90 13.23
CA ILE A 907 1.31 54.75 12.64
C ILE A 907 1.18 55.02 11.14
N ILE A 908 1.71 54.14 10.29
CA ILE A 908 1.50 54.15 8.86
C ILE A 908 0.74 52.86 8.49
N CYS A 909 -0.50 53.00 8.04
CA CYS A 909 -1.28 51.94 7.42
C CYS A 909 -1.44 52.19 5.94
N GLN A 910 -1.20 51.19 5.13
CA GLN A 910 -1.49 51.20 3.71
C GLN A 910 -2.21 49.90 3.36
N THR A 911 -3.44 50.00 2.90
CA THR A 911 -4.21 48.91 2.32
C THR A 911 -4.05 48.93 0.81
#